data_7d62470549a28f8a25ad15181f7a5f3e
#
_entry.id   7d62470549a28f8a25ad15181f7a5f3e
#
_cell.length_a   1.000
_cell.length_b   1.000
_cell.length_c   1.000
_cell.angle_alpha   90.00
_cell.angle_beta   90.00
_cell.angle_gamma   90.00
#
_symmetry.space_group_name_H-M   'P 1'
#
loop_
_entity.id
_entity.type
_entity.pdbx_description
1 polymer ?
#
loop_
_entity_poly.entity_id
_entity_poly.type
_entity_poly.pdbx_seq_one_letter_code
_entity_poly.pdbx_strand_id
1 'polypeptide(L)'
;MKKLFLAIMASALLISTLNAQTIKSPDEFLGYALGTQFTYHHRAVEYFKYVSENSPLARYREYGVTNEGRPLGVCFISSEENLARLEEYRKNNLIKTGLIKGEFTGKQIPFIWMAYNVHGNEAVGMEAAMKTLYTLVNGADKDIQEYLKSVIIVIDPCQNPDGRDLYTNRYRSTMNSILTADSKSWEHNQGWPGARTNHYMFDLNRDWTWQTQTETQQRLALYNQFMPQVHADFHEMGAESTFFFAPGADPWNNIISQWQHDFHKLMGNGNAKLFNEKFKLYFTKEAFDLFYPGFGDTWPLFNGAMGFTYEQGGGGPSGIAYKLESGDTLTLKDRIDGHFTASMATIKVAYENREKLISEFNKYFDESSKNPQFQYKSVIIKGSNEKSNLNDLFRVLDANQIRYSYSGSIGKKLKGFDYCSNKDGEFTIEKGDILVSAYQPQSHFMTALFEPKTKASDSLSYDLTAWALPYVYNLKSYAVAEKIPADTAKIVRKTIVNEASSAKPYAYVANFTGFDELKFMAALYYKKIKLRYSLKPFTLAGKSFNRGSVIVARGDNKHLLIDFDKAVTDAANQCQVTLIQSGTGMVDTGKDFGSENSPLMTRKSIALLCGEGTSSSEVGEIWYFFEKELNYPVSLINIGNAETLDLKDYEILILTSGSYPKLKDTIIDFVKRGGRVIAMENAISVFSGEKTTSLFKAIETRTAEQKAAEKKIKSDDSTLLKKFEIENERRYSLSERSAGSIYRVKLDDTHPYSFGMGKEWFIMKRTPGYPFLTTGSNIGYILDKDPISGFAGSKFKDKIKSTLVIGTERLGSGEVIYITDDPYFRAFWKSGRILLGNMILR
;
A
#
# COMPACT_ATOMS: atom_id res chain seq x y z
N MET A 1 19.12 -75.05 -1.00
CA MET A 1 18.23 -73.97 -1.52
C MET A 1 17.59 -73.09 -0.43
N LYS A 2 16.95 -73.59 0.63
CA LYS A 2 16.34 -72.76 1.71
C LYS A 2 17.33 -71.88 2.47
N LYS A 3 18.56 -72.27 2.74
CA LYS A 3 19.60 -71.48 3.40
C LYS A 3 20.16 -70.37 2.51
N LEU A 4 20.18 -70.54 1.18
CA LEU A 4 20.63 -69.55 0.21
C LEU A 4 19.54 -68.47 0.00
N PHE A 5 18.26 -68.85 0.07
CA PHE A 5 17.14 -67.95 -0.03
C PHE A 5 16.98 -67.05 1.23
N LEU A 6 17.27 -67.60 2.44
CA LEU A 6 17.30 -66.79 3.67
C LEU A 6 18.51 -65.84 3.71
N ALA A 7 19.67 -66.25 3.16
CA ALA A 7 20.82 -65.32 3.06
C ALA A 7 20.57 -64.17 2.08
N ILE A 8 19.91 -64.43 0.95
CA ILE A 8 19.53 -63.38 -0.03
C ILE A 8 18.43 -62.47 0.53
N MET A 9 17.44 -63.00 1.25
CA MET A 9 16.44 -62.18 1.95
C MET A 9 17.05 -61.34 3.09
N ALA A 10 18.01 -61.93 3.86
CA ALA A 10 18.73 -61.14 4.89
C ALA A 10 19.66 -60.09 4.27
N SER A 11 20.28 -60.36 3.12
CA SER A 11 21.06 -59.35 2.40
C SER A 11 20.19 -58.27 1.75
N ALA A 12 18.99 -58.61 1.28
CA ALA A 12 18.02 -57.64 0.77
C ALA A 12 17.40 -56.76 1.91
N LEU A 13 17.27 -57.29 3.13
CA LEU A 13 16.86 -56.54 4.30
C LEU A 13 17.99 -55.63 4.89
N LEU A 14 19.27 -55.98 4.63
CA LEU A 14 20.40 -55.16 5.04
C LEU A 14 20.79 -54.07 4.04
N ILE A 15 20.23 -54.09 2.80
CA ILE A 15 20.44 -53.06 1.79
C ILE A 15 19.38 -51.94 1.90
N SER A 16 18.35 -52.09 2.68
CA SER A 16 17.42 -51.03 3.05
C SER A 16 17.84 -50.27 4.33
N THR A 17 19.14 -50.19 4.64
CA THR A 17 19.60 -48.99 5.36
C THR A 17 19.45 -47.83 4.39
N LEU A 18 18.32 -47.18 4.46
CA LEU A 18 18.16 -45.83 3.93
C LEU A 18 19.42 -45.05 4.32
N ASN A 19 20.33 -44.84 3.38
CA ASN A 19 21.23 -43.69 3.45
C ASN A 19 20.31 -42.51 3.54
N ALA A 20 20.04 -42.02 4.73
CA ALA A 20 19.47 -40.69 4.90
C ALA A 20 20.42 -39.80 4.12
N GLN A 21 20.03 -39.44 2.90
CA GLN A 21 20.83 -38.57 2.05
C GLN A 21 21.05 -37.28 2.85
N THR A 22 22.30 -37.04 3.25
CA THR A 22 22.64 -35.84 4.01
C THR A 22 22.20 -34.64 3.16
N ILE A 23 21.33 -33.81 3.73
CA ILE A 23 20.86 -32.59 3.06
C ILE A 23 22.07 -31.73 2.76
N LYS A 24 22.26 -31.35 1.50
CA LYS A 24 23.33 -30.41 1.12
C LYS A 24 23.14 -29.07 1.82
N SER A 25 24.22 -28.54 2.35
CA SER A 25 24.24 -27.13 2.81
C SER A 25 23.98 -26.18 1.64
N PRO A 26 23.58 -24.93 1.90
CA PRO A 26 23.49 -23.91 0.86
C PRO A 26 24.77 -23.79 0.02
N ASP A 27 25.94 -23.81 0.67
CA ASP A 27 27.25 -23.72 0.01
C ASP A 27 27.48 -24.87 -0.98
N GLU A 28 27.19 -26.10 -0.55
CA GLU A 28 27.31 -27.30 -1.39
C GLU A 28 26.32 -27.32 -2.56
N PHE A 29 25.10 -26.86 -2.34
CA PHE A 29 24.07 -26.81 -3.36
C PHE A 29 24.33 -25.73 -4.40
N LEU A 30 24.72 -24.54 -3.94
CA LEU A 30 24.96 -23.38 -4.77
C LEU A 30 26.31 -23.45 -5.51
N GLY A 31 27.29 -24.16 -4.94
CA GLY A 31 28.66 -24.26 -5.46
C GLY A 31 29.56 -23.07 -5.09
N TYR A 32 29.13 -22.27 -4.12
CA TYR A 32 29.92 -21.17 -3.52
C TYR A 32 29.46 -20.94 -2.07
N ALA A 33 30.32 -20.38 -1.26
CA ALA A 33 30.03 -20.10 0.15
C ALA A 33 29.04 -18.90 0.28
N LEU A 34 28.01 -19.04 1.11
CA LEU A 34 27.08 -17.95 1.43
C LEU A 34 27.83 -16.71 1.94
N GLY A 35 27.47 -15.56 1.38
CA GLY A 35 28.11 -14.28 1.73
C GLY A 35 29.27 -13.89 0.80
N THR A 36 29.65 -14.74 -0.16
CA THR A 36 30.66 -14.40 -1.18
C THR A 36 30.07 -13.75 -2.43
N GLN A 37 28.78 -13.95 -2.64
CA GLN A 37 27.97 -13.28 -3.66
C GLN A 37 26.49 -13.35 -3.31
N PHE A 38 25.67 -12.50 -3.93
CA PHE A 38 24.21 -12.59 -3.79
C PHE A 38 23.66 -13.74 -4.63
N THR A 39 22.79 -14.55 -4.03
CA THR A 39 22.09 -15.65 -4.68
C THR A 39 20.92 -15.11 -5.50
N TYR A 40 20.79 -15.50 -6.77
CA TYR A 40 19.60 -15.18 -7.57
C TYR A 40 18.34 -15.82 -6.98
N HIS A 41 17.20 -15.16 -7.14
CA HIS A 41 15.94 -15.64 -6.59
C HIS A 41 15.63 -17.09 -7.01
N HIS A 42 15.72 -17.40 -8.29
CA HIS A 42 15.43 -18.76 -8.78
C HIS A 42 16.33 -19.84 -8.15
N ARG A 43 17.62 -19.55 -7.92
CA ARG A 43 18.55 -20.49 -7.29
C ARG A 43 18.20 -20.77 -5.82
N ALA A 44 17.76 -19.75 -5.10
CA ALA A 44 17.30 -19.94 -3.74
C ALA A 44 15.97 -20.73 -3.71
N VAL A 45 15.02 -20.44 -4.61
CA VAL A 45 13.79 -21.24 -4.75
C VAL A 45 14.10 -22.70 -5.05
N GLU A 46 15.04 -22.96 -5.96
CA GLU A 46 15.52 -24.34 -6.24
C GLU A 46 16.08 -25.02 -4.98
N TYR A 47 16.82 -24.29 -4.14
CA TYR A 47 17.32 -24.82 -2.87
C TYR A 47 16.20 -25.16 -1.90
N PHE A 48 15.20 -24.31 -1.74
CA PHE A 48 14.03 -24.58 -0.90
C PHE A 48 13.23 -25.80 -1.40
N LYS A 49 13.06 -25.96 -2.70
CA LYS A 49 12.44 -27.15 -3.32
C LYS A 49 13.27 -28.39 -3.06
N TYR A 50 14.58 -28.32 -3.30
CA TYR A 50 15.51 -29.43 -3.04
C TYR A 50 15.42 -29.91 -1.59
N VAL A 51 15.43 -29.01 -0.61
CA VAL A 51 15.30 -29.39 0.81
C VAL A 51 13.95 -30.03 1.08
N SER A 52 12.86 -29.49 0.53
CA SER A 52 11.51 -30.05 0.68
C SER A 52 11.38 -31.47 0.08
N GLU A 53 12.08 -31.77 -0.99
CA GLU A 53 12.06 -33.06 -1.66
C GLU A 53 12.92 -34.11 -0.94
N ASN A 54 13.93 -33.67 -0.19
CA ASN A 54 14.94 -34.56 0.43
C ASN A 54 14.87 -34.59 1.96
N SER A 55 13.98 -33.83 2.61
CA SER A 55 13.77 -33.83 4.06
C SER A 55 12.31 -34.01 4.43
N PRO A 56 11.95 -34.95 5.32
CA PRO A 56 10.59 -35.06 5.84
C PRO A 56 10.20 -33.91 6.76
N LEU A 57 11.15 -33.07 7.18
CA LEU A 57 10.95 -31.94 8.09
C LEU A 57 10.56 -30.64 7.39
N ALA A 58 10.52 -30.61 6.06
CA ALA A 58 10.24 -29.42 5.28
C ALA A 58 9.21 -29.67 4.18
N ARG A 59 8.33 -28.69 3.94
CA ARG A 59 7.36 -28.69 2.83
C ARG A 59 7.32 -27.32 2.18
N TYR A 60 7.83 -27.21 0.97
CA TYR A 60 7.73 -26.00 0.15
C TYR A 60 6.36 -25.91 -0.53
N ARG A 61 5.79 -24.70 -0.53
CA ARG A 61 4.50 -24.41 -1.19
C ARG A 61 4.57 -23.05 -1.88
N GLU A 62 4.34 -23.03 -3.18
CA GLU A 62 4.10 -21.81 -3.92
C GLU A 62 2.70 -21.26 -3.59
N TYR A 63 2.61 -19.93 -3.42
CA TYR A 63 1.34 -19.27 -3.15
C TYR A 63 0.96 -18.24 -4.22
N GLY A 64 1.84 -17.96 -5.16
CA GLY A 64 1.56 -17.02 -6.24
C GLY A 64 2.77 -16.69 -7.10
N VAL A 65 2.60 -15.62 -7.88
CA VAL A 65 3.64 -15.07 -8.76
C VAL A 65 3.62 -13.55 -8.70
N THR A 66 4.80 -12.93 -8.90
CA THR A 66 4.94 -11.47 -8.96
C THR A 66 4.40 -10.90 -10.28
N ASN A 67 4.40 -9.57 -10.40
CA ASN A 67 4.06 -8.91 -11.66
C ASN A 67 4.99 -9.29 -12.82
N GLU A 68 6.26 -9.66 -12.55
CA GLU A 68 7.23 -10.11 -13.55
C GLU A 68 7.26 -11.66 -13.69
N GLY A 69 6.30 -12.36 -13.07
CA GLY A 69 6.15 -13.82 -13.23
C GLY A 69 7.09 -14.65 -12.35
N ARG A 70 7.78 -14.10 -11.35
CA ARG A 70 8.63 -14.84 -10.43
C ARG A 70 7.78 -15.55 -9.37
N PRO A 71 8.10 -16.81 -9.00
CA PRO A 71 7.34 -17.56 -8.00
C PRO A 71 7.48 -16.94 -6.60
N LEU A 72 6.37 -16.89 -5.88
CA LEU A 72 6.27 -16.57 -4.48
C LEU A 72 5.99 -17.86 -3.70
N GLY A 73 6.75 -18.15 -2.66
CA GLY A 73 6.58 -19.40 -1.95
C GLY A 73 7.06 -19.36 -0.51
N VAL A 74 6.54 -20.27 0.31
CA VAL A 74 6.92 -20.47 1.70
C VAL A 74 7.36 -21.91 1.94
N CYS A 75 8.16 -22.11 2.98
CA CYS A 75 8.52 -23.44 3.44
C CYS A 75 7.99 -23.64 4.88
N PHE A 76 7.17 -24.67 5.09
CA PHE A 76 6.75 -25.13 6.40
C PHE A 76 7.77 -26.11 6.94
N ILE A 77 8.26 -25.89 8.15
CA ILE A 77 9.27 -26.70 8.81
C ILE A 77 8.75 -27.11 10.20
N SER A 78 8.73 -28.43 10.45
CA SER A 78 8.33 -29.01 11.73
C SER A 78 8.71 -30.51 11.76
N SER A 79 8.33 -31.23 12.81
CA SER A 79 8.44 -32.71 12.80
C SER A 79 7.54 -33.28 11.68
N GLU A 80 7.92 -34.47 11.16
CA GLU A 80 7.14 -35.17 10.13
C GLU A 80 5.69 -35.38 10.58
N GLU A 81 5.47 -35.75 11.85
CA GLU A 81 4.12 -35.92 12.44
C GLU A 81 3.32 -34.61 12.34
N ASN A 82 3.91 -33.50 12.72
CA ASN A 82 3.23 -32.19 12.66
C ASN A 82 2.90 -31.78 11.24
N LEU A 83 3.81 -31.98 10.29
CA LEU A 83 3.59 -31.68 8.89
C LEU A 83 2.51 -32.57 8.26
N ALA A 84 2.37 -33.82 8.71
CA ALA A 84 1.27 -34.70 8.31
C ALA A 84 -0.10 -34.16 8.78
N ARG A 85 -0.12 -33.46 9.91
CA ARG A 85 -1.33 -32.87 10.52
C ARG A 85 -1.48 -31.35 10.29
N LEU A 86 -0.71 -30.77 9.38
CA LEU A 86 -0.66 -29.32 9.14
C LEU A 86 -2.06 -28.72 8.92
N GLU A 87 -2.91 -29.37 8.12
CA GLU A 87 -4.28 -28.89 7.84
C GLU A 87 -5.21 -28.96 9.06
N GLU A 88 -4.99 -29.93 9.94
CA GLU A 88 -5.73 -30.03 11.20
C GLU A 88 -5.37 -28.84 12.11
N TYR A 89 -4.08 -28.55 12.31
CA TYR A 89 -3.63 -27.43 13.13
C TYR A 89 -4.11 -26.10 12.57
N ARG A 90 -4.03 -25.93 11.25
CA ARG A 90 -4.56 -24.76 10.55
C ARG A 90 -6.05 -24.54 10.82
N LYS A 91 -6.86 -25.58 10.65
CA LYS A 91 -8.32 -25.50 10.91
C LYS A 91 -8.60 -25.21 12.37
N ASN A 92 -7.93 -25.92 13.29
CA ASN A 92 -8.10 -25.71 14.73
C ASN A 92 -7.79 -24.25 15.13
N ASN A 93 -6.73 -23.70 14.57
CA ASN A 93 -6.36 -22.31 14.80
C ASN A 93 -7.48 -21.34 14.35
N LEU A 94 -7.99 -21.49 13.14
CA LEU A 94 -9.07 -20.65 12.60
C LEU A 94 -10.40 -20.82 13.33
N ILE A 95 -10.71 -22.03 13.85
CA ILE A 95 -11.89 -22.26 14.68
C ILE A 95 -11.79 -21.49 15.98
N LYS A 96 -10.62 -21.52 16.63
CA LYS A 96 -10.38 -20.80 17.90
C LYS A 96 -10.42 -19.28 17.74
N THR A 97 -10.00 -18.74 16.61
CA THR A 97 -10.17 -17.32 16.29
C THR A 97 -11.63 -16.94 16.01
N GLY A 98 -12.53 -17.88 15.77
CA GLY A 98 -13.91 -17.61 15.36
C GLY A 98 -14.05 -17.13 13.91
N LEU A 99 -12.98 -17.18 13.11
CA LEU A 99 -13.02 -16.82 11.69
C LEU A 99 -13.77 -17.85 10.86
N ILE A 100 -13.65 -19.13 11.20
CA ILE A 100 -14.45 -20.21 10.62
C ILE A 100 -15.29 -20.92 11.71
N LYS A 101 -16.40 -21.52 11.28
CA LYS A 101 -17.18 -22.43 12.12
C LYS A 101 -16.61 -23.84 12.01
N GLY A 102 -16.68 -24.60 13.09
CA GLY A 102 -16.24 -25.99 13.10
C GLY A 102 -16.10 -26.52 14.52
N GLU A 103 -15.80 -27.82 14.62
CA GLU A 103 -15.50 -28.49 15.88
C GLU A 103 -13.97 -28.51 16.08
N PHE A 104 -13.55 -28.12 17.27
CA PHE A 104 -12.15 -28.17 17.68
C PHE A 104 -11.75 -29.61 18.05
N THR A 105 -10.77 -30.17 17.34
CA THR A 105 -10.35 -31.57 17.46
C THR A 105 -9.19 -31.82 18.42
N GLY A 106 -8.86 -30.85 19.28
CA GLY A 106 -8.04 -31.10 20.47
C GLY A 106 -6.72 -30.33 20.56
N LYS A 107 -5.86 -30.25 19.53
CA LYS A 107 -4.51 -29.66 19.69
C LYS A 107 -4.29 -28.42 18.82
N GLN A 108 -3.66 -27.40 19.42
CA GLN A 108 -3.03 -26.28 18.71
C GLN A 108 -1.52 -26.29 18.98
N ILE A 109 -0.75 -25.93 18.00
CA ILE A 109 0.67 -25.61 18.13
C ILE A 109 0.92 -24.25 17.43
N PRO A 110 1.84 -23.41 17.94
CA PRO A 110 2.02 -22.09 17.36
C PRO A 110 2.70 -22.15 15.98
N PHE A 111 2.24 -21.27 15.11
CA PHE A 111 2.90 -20.96 13.83
C PHE A 111 3.82 -19.76 14.03
N ILE A 112 5.07 -19.89 13.61
CA ILE A 112 6.08 -18.83 13.64
C ILE A 112 6.40 -18.47 12.19
N TRP A 113 5.91 -17.32 11.74
CA TRP A 113 6.13 -16.82 10.38
C TRP A 113 7.36 -15.94 10.34
N MET A 114 8.33 -16.30 9.52
CA MET A 114 9.58 -15.59 9.35
C MET A 114 9.61 -15.03 7.92
N ALA A 115 9.45 -13.72 7.81
CA ALA A 115 9.31 -12.98 6.57
C ALA A 115 10.61 -12.27 6.22
N TYR A 116 11.15 -12.57 5.04
CA TYR A 116 12.41 -12.00 4.60
C TYR A 116 12.26 -11.23 3.29
N ASN A 117 13.12 -10.23 3.10
CA ASN A 117 13.34 -9.56 1.83
C ASN A 117 12.07 -8.94 1.20
N VAL A 118 11.26 -8.24 2.01
CA VAL A 118 10.14 -7.43 1.52
C VAL A 118 10.66 -6.23 0.73
N HIS A 119 11.80 -5.68 1.09
CA HIS A 119 12.55 -4.71 0.28
C HIS A 119 13.64 -5.44 -0.51
N GLY A 120 13.61 -5.26 -1.83
CA GLY A 120 14.49 -6.02 -2.72
C GLY A 120 15.98 -5.74 -2.54
N ASN A 121 16.35 -4.51 -2.21
CA ASN A 121 17.74 -4.09 -1.97
C ASN A 121 18.25 -4.41 -0.55
N GLU A 122 17.42 -4.97 0.31
CA GLU A 122 17.79 -5.53 1.61
C GLU A 122 18.05 -7.03 1.45
N ALA A 123 18.99 -7.35 0.58
CA ALA A 123 19.11 -8.66 -0.05
C ALA A 123 19.70 -9.76 0.85
N VAL A 124 20.22 -9.44 2.03
CA VAL A 124 20.76 -10.41 3.00
C VAL A 124 19.70 -11.37 3.55
N GLY A 125 18.43 -10.92 3.63
CA GLY A 125 17.36 -11.70 4.24
C GLY A 125 17.22 -13.10 3.62
N MET A 126 17.21 -13.21 2.30
CA MET A 126 17.09 -14.49 1.60
C MET A 126 18.30 -15.41 1.82
N GLU A 127 19.50 -14.87 1.92
CA GLU A 127 20.71 -15.63 2.26
C GLU A 127 20.61 -16.21 3.69
N ALA A 128 20.16 -15.39 4.65
CA ALA A 128 19.91 -15.83 6.02
C ALA A 128 18.78 -16.87 6.11
N ALA A 129 17.75 -16.75 5.29
CA ALA A 129 16.65 -17.72 5.21
C ALA A 129 17.13 -19.10 4.78
N MET A 130 18.03 -19.20 3.77
CA MET A 130 18.63 -20.47 3.35
C MET A 130 19.47 -21.09 4.45
N LYS A 131 20.31 -20.30 5.15
CA LYS A 131 21.09 -20.75 6.30
C LYS A 131 20.18 -21.27 7.43
N THR A 132 19.11 -20.55 7.72
CA THR A 132 18.14 -20.92 8.76
C THR A 132 17.44 -22.23 8.39
N LEU A 133 16.93 -22.37 7.14
CA LEU A 133 16.30 -23.60 6.66
C LEU A 133 17.23 -24.80 6.86
N TYR A 134 18.47 -24.72 6.37
CA TYR A 134 19.44 -25.80 6.52
C TYR A 134 19.67 -26.17 7.98
N THR A 135 19.86 -25.20 8.86
CA THR A 135 20.09 -25.43 10.30
C THR A 135 18.93 -26.15 10.95
N LEU A 136 17.69 -25.85 10.54
CA LEU A 136 16.49 -26.51 11.08
C LEU A 136 16.32 -27.97 10.64
N VAL A 137 16.82 -28.35 9.46
CA VAL A 137 16.57 -29.70 8.88
C VAL A 137 17.76 -30.64 8.88
N ASN A 138 19.00 -30.16 9.17
CA ASN A 138 20.21 -30.97 9.08
C ASN A 138 20.36 -32.00 10.22
N GLY A 139 19.52 -31.92 11.26
CA GLY A 139 19.49 -32.86 12.38
C GLY A 139 20.68 -32.79 13.37
N ALA A 140 21.58 -31.83 13.21
CA ALA A 140 22.79 -31.74 14.03
C ALA A 140 22.51 -31.26 15.48
N ASP A 141 21.50 -30.40 15.66
CA ASP A 141 21.14 -29.80 16.93
C ASP A 141 19.93 -30.48 17.56
N LYS A 142 20.12 -31.07 18.76
CA LYS A 142 19.06 -31.79 19.49
C LYS A 142 17.97 -30.86 20.01
N ASP A 143 18.33 -29.64 20.39
CA ASP A 143 17.37 -28.65 20.89
C ASP A 143 16.41 -28.24 19.75
N ILE A 144 16.94 -28.04 18.56
CA ILE A 144 16.12 -27.73 17.36
C ILE A 144 15.16 -28.88 17.08
N GLN A 145 15.63 -30.15 17.15
CA GLN A 145 14.77 -31.31 16.95
C GLN A 145 13.63 -31.36 17.97
N GLU A 146 13.86 -30.91 19.20
CA GLU A 146 12.81 -30.82 20.22
C GLU A 146 11.84 -29.65 19.93
N TYR A 147 12.35 -28.49 19.46
CA TYR A 147 11.49 -27.37 19.09
C TYR A 147 10.51 -27.76 17.98
N LEU A 148 10.98 -28.45 16.95
CA LEU A 148 10.17 -28.87 15.80
C LEU A 148 9.01 -29.82 16.18
N LYS A 149 9.04 -30.49 17.32
CA LYS A 149 7.92 -31.30 17.81
C LYS A 149 6.74 -30.43 18.33
N SER A 150 7.00 -29.16 18.63
CA SER A 150 6.02 -28.32 19.35
C SER A 150 5.68 -27.02 18.63
N VAL A 151 6.35 -26.69 17.53
CA VAL A 151 6.08 -25.48 16.73
C VAL A 151 6.07 -25.81 15.24
N ILE A 152 5.40 -24.99 14.44
CA ILE A 152 5.51 -24.98 12.98
C ILE A 152 6.15 -23.64 12.57
N ILE A 153 7.32 -23.72 11.94
CA ILE A 153 8.04 -22.57 11.42
C ILE A 153 7.64 -22.42 9.95
N VAL A 154 7.34 -21.20 9.54
CA VAL A 154 7.02 -20.84 8.15
C VAL A 154 8.07 -19.84 7.70
N ILE A 155 8.94 -20.23 6.79
CA ILE A 155 9.93 -19.33 6.17
C ILE A 155 9.35 -18.82 4.84
N ASP A 156 9.14 -17.50 4.75
CA ASP A 156 8.83 -16.75 3.53
C ASP A 156 10.13 -16.07 3.05
N PRO A 157 10.92 -16.72 2.18
CA PRO A 157 12.33 -16.35 1.98
C PRO A 157 12.51 -15.06 1.18
N CYS A 158 11.51 -14.68 0.39
CA CYS A 158 11.59 -13.48 -0.43
C CYS A 158 10.20 -12.98 -0.81
N GLN A 159 9.76 -11.92 -0.14
CA GLN A 159 8.45 -11.32 -0.37
C GLN A 159 8.43 -10.40 -1.60
N ASN A 160 9.60 -9.96 -2.07
CA ASN A 160 9.76 -9.07 -3.22
C ASN A 160 10.83 -9.59 -4.20
N PRO A 161 10.54 -10.66 -4.94
CA PRO A 161 11.48 -11.20 -5.91
C PRO A 161 11.87 -10.24 -7.03
N ASP A 162 10.95 -9.37 -7.48
CA ASP A 162 11.21 -8.42 -8.57
C ASP A 162 12.24 -7.37 -8.15
N GLY A 163 12.06 -6.76 -6.97
CA GLY A 163 13.03 -5.84 -6.42
C GLY A 163 14.37 -6.51 -6.10
N ARG A 164 14.35 -7.72 -5.53
CA ARG A 164 15.58 -8.47 -5.25
C ARG A 164 16.39 -8.75 -6.51
N ASP A 165 15.76 -9.26 -7.55
CA ASP A 165 16.47 -9.57 -8.79
C ASP A 165 16.95 -8.30 -9.49
N LEU A 166 16.22 -7.20 -9.40
CA LEU A 166 16.70 -5.90 -9.89
C LEU A 166 17.99 -5.48 -9.17
N TYR A 167 18.06 -5.62 -7.85
CA TYR A 167 19.24 -5.31 -7.05
C TYR A 167 20.40 -6.26 -7.38
N THR A 168 20.18 -7.56 -7.29
CA THR A 168 21.23 -8.55 -7.44
C THR A 168 21.82 -8.58 -8.85
N ASN A 169 20.98 -8.40 -9.89
CA ASN A 169 21.45 -8.31 -11.27
C ASN A 169 22.32 -7.05 -11.49
N ARG A 170 21.89 -5.89 -10.99
CA ARG A 170 22.68 -4.65 -11.08
C ARG A 170 24.01 -4.79 -10.37
N TYR A 171 23.99 -5.24 -9.13
CA TYR A 171 25.20 -5.45 -8.34
C TYR A 171 26.18 -6.39 -9.05
N ARG A 172 25.71 -7.56 -9.48
CA ARG A 172 26.55 -8.56 -10.14
C ARG A 172 27.09 -8.14 -11.50
N SER A 173 26.39 -7.25 -12.21
CA SER A 173 26.85 -6.73 -13.50
C SER A 173 27.98 -5.71 -13.38
N THR A 174 28.16 -5.13 -12.19
CA THR A 174 29.15 -4.07 -11.95
C THR A 174 30.21 -4.44 -10.90
N MET A 175 30.02 -5.57 -10.18
CA MET A 175 30.95 -6.00 -9.13
C MET A 175 32.33 -6.34 -9.70
N ASN A 176 33.36 -6.03 -8.95
CA ASN A 176 34.73 -6.39 -9.28
C ASN A 176 34.99 -7.90 -9.00
N SER A 177 35.91 -8.51 -9.78
CA SER A 177 36.35 -9.88 -9.52
C SER A 177 37.21 -10.01 -8.26
N ILE A 178 37.85 -8.93 -7.86
CA ILE A 178 38.58 -8.78 -6.59
C ILE A 178 37.73 -7.90 -5.69
N LEU A 179 37.36 -8.40 -4.52
CA LEU A 179 36.51 -7.72 -3.57
C LEU A 179 37.03 -6.33 -3.23
N THR A 180 36.19 -5.33 -3.37
CA THR A 180 36.42 -3.97 -2.89
C THR A 180 35.34 -3.58 -1.88
N ALA A 181 35.76 -2.88 -0.82
CA ALA A 181 34.85 -2.31 0.16
C ALA A 181 34.65 -0.80 -0.01
N ASP A 182 35.25 -0.21 -1.07
CA ASP A 182 35.14 1.24 -1.32
C ASP A 182 33.71 1.61 -1.72
N SER A 183 33.01 2.33 -0.84
CA SER A 183 31.64 2.78 -1.02
C SER A 183 31.40 3.65 -2.26
N LYS A 184 32.46 4.16 -2.89
CA LYS A 184 32.40 4.93 -4.12
C LYS A 184 32.50 4.08 -5.39
N SER A 185 32.81 2.78 -5.24
CA SER A 185 32.82 1.85 -6.37
C SER A 185 31.45 1.75 -7.03
N TRP A 186 31.44 1.58 -8.35
CA TRP A 186 30.22 1.55 -9.14
C TRP A 186 29.21 0.48 -8.69
N GLU A 187 29.67 -0.63 -8.19
CA GLU A 187 28.83 -1.74 -7.67
C GLU A 187 27.90 -1.32 -6.52
N HIS A 188 28.20 -0.23 -5.80
CA HIS A 188 27.40 0.32 -4.71
C HIS A 188 26.32 1.31 -5.19
N ASN A 189 26.27 1.60 -6.48
CA ASN A 189 25.26 2.51 -7.08
C ASN A 189 24.04 1.70 -7.56
N GLN A 190 22.90 1.92 -6.93
CA GLN A 190 21.67 1.21 -7.27
C GLN A 190 20.96 1.77 -8.51
N GLY A 191 21.18 3.02 -8.89
CA GLY A 191 20.48 3.72 -9.99
C GLY A 191 18.98 3.94 -9.70
N TRP A 192 18.33 4.60 -10.65
CA TRP A 192 16.88 4.83 -10.61
C TRP A 192 16.14 3.78 -11.50
N PRO A 193 14.96 3.28 -11.08
CA PRO A 193 14.43 3.31 -9.73
C PRO A 193 15.25 2.45 -8.77
N GLY A 194 15.26 2.81 -7.48
CA GLY A 194 15.90 1.96 -6.49
C GLY A 194 15.22 0.59 -6.42
N ALA A 195 15.97 -0.43 -6.05
CA ALA A 195 15.48 -1.80 -6.02
C ALA A 195 14.74 -2.17 -4.70
N ARG A 196 14.41 -1.20 -3.87
CA ARG A 196 13.65 -1.40 -2.63
C ARG A 196 12.25 -1.93 -2.93
N THR A 197 11.60 -1.38 -3.94
CA THR A 197 10.20 -1.53 -4.28
C THR A 197 9.94 -2.70 -5.25
N ASN A 198 8.66 -3.04 -5.49
CA ASN A 198 8.28 -4.05 -6.47
C ASN A 198 8.30 -3.49 -7.91
N HIS A 199 7.76 -4.25 -8.89
CA HIS A 199 7.67 -3.86 -10.30
C HIS A 199 7.07 -2.47 -10.52
N TYR A 200 5.96 -2.15 -9.87
CA TYR A 200 5.29 -0.85 -9.95
C TYR A 200 5.86 0.18 -8.98
N MET A 201 7.05 -0.04 -8.43
CA MET A 201 7.73 0.88 -7.50
C MET A 201 6.97 1.12 -6.19
N PHE A 202 6.14 0.16 -5.74
CA PHE A 202 5.48 0.21 -4.44
C PHE A 202 6.34 -0.38 -3.34
N ASP A 203 6.36 0.29 -2.20
CA ASP A 203 6.92 -0.27 -0.96
C ASP A 203 5.92 -1.28 -0.37
N LEU A 204 6.26 -2.58 -0.48
CA LEU A 204 5.39 -3.66 0.00
C LEU A 204 5.26 -3.68 1.52
N ASN A 205 6.19 -3.02 2.25
CA ASN A 205 6.07 -2.80 3.70
C ASN A 205 5.25 -1.56 4.06
N ARG A 206 4.42 -1.08 3.17
CA ARG A 206 3.37 -0.08 3.41
C ARG A 206 2.00 -0.58 2.99
N ASP A 207 1.93 -1.77 2.41
CA ASP A 207 0.76 -2.32 1.71
C ASP A 207 0.02 -3.44 2.47
N TRP A 208 0.45 -3.82 3.68
CA TRP A 208 -0.11 -4.95 4.42
C TRP A 208 -1.62 -4.82 4.69
N THR A 209 -2.09 -3.66 5.12
CA THR A 209 -3.53 -3.40 5.30
C THR A 209 -4.27 -3.26 3.97
N TRP A 210 -3.65 -2.55 3.03
CA TRP A 210 -4.31 -2.07 1.83
C TRP A 210 -4.40 -3.12 0.74
N GLN A 211 -3.42 -4.01 0.68
CA GLN A 211 -3.35 -5.11 -0.29
C GLN A 211 -3.63 -4.62 -1.71
N THR A 212 -2.94 -3.56 -2.09
CA THR A 212 -3.04 -2.99 -3.44
C THR A 212 -2.21 -3.77 -4.43
N GLN A 213 -1.09 -4.36 -3.97
CA GLN A 213 -0.11 -5.04 -4.81
C GLN A 213 -0.36 -6.55 -4.86
N THR A 214 -0.07 -7.14 -6.03
CA THR A 214 -0.28 -8.57 -6.31
C THR A 214 0.46 -9.47 -5.32
N GLU A 215 1.70 -9.11 -4.97
CA GLU A 215 2.54 -9.85 -4.02
C GLU A 215 1.89 -9.88 -2.63
N THR A 216 1.43 -8.74 -2.14
CA THR A 216 0.77 -8.62 -0.84
C THR A 216 -0.55 -9.38 -0.80
N GLN A 217 -1.37 -9.27 -1.87
CA GLN A 217 -2.66 -9.97 -1.95
C GLN A 217 -2.49 -11.48 -1.84
N GLN A 218 -1.56 -12.05 -2.59
CA GLN A 218 -1.33 -13.48 -2.63
C GLN A 218 -0.73 -14.00 -1.32
N ARG A 219 0.25 -13.27 -0.75
CA ARG A 219 0.86 -13.58 0.53
C ARG A 219 -0.16 -13.58 1.66
N LEU A 220 -0.97 -12.53 1.79
CA LEU A 220 -1.95 -12.42 2.86
C LEU A 220 -3.14 -13.36 2.68
N ALA A 221 -3.48 -13.74 1.47
CA ALA A 221 -4.45 -14.82 1.22
C ALA A 221 -3.96 -16.16 1.82
N LEU A 222 -2.65 -16.44 1.77
CA LEU A 222 -2.09 -17.62 2.45
C LEU A 222 -1.96 -17.38 3.96
N TYR A 223 -1.41 -16.24 4.39
CA TYR A 223 -1.20 -15.89 5.79
C TYR A 223 -2.50 -16.00 6.61
N ASN A 224 -3.60 -15.46 6.08
CA ASN A 224 -4.92 -15.50 6.67
C ASN A 224 -5.50 -16.92 6.83
N GLN A 225 -4.99 -17.91 6.09
CA GLN A 225 -5.37 -19.31 6.27
C GLN A 225 -4.73 -19.92 7.52
N PHE A 226 -3.61 -19.39 7.99
CA PHE A 226 -2.86 -19.93 9.12
C PHE A 226 -3.00 -19.10 10.38
N MET A 227 -3.09 -17.77 10.26
CA MET A 227 -3.15 -16.81 11.37
C MET A 227 -2.06 -17.10 12.41
N PRO A 228 -0.78 -16.88 12.07
CA PRO A 228 0.36 -17.20 12.93
C PRO A 228 0.32 -16.47 14.27
N GLN A 229 0.90 -17.08 15.32
CA GLN A 229 1.04 -16.45 16.63
C GLN A 229 2.28 -15.53 16.73
N VAL A 230 3.30 -15.77 15.89
CA VAL A 230 4.50 -14.95 15.83
C VAL A 230 4.79 -14.60 14.38
N HIS A 231 5.13 -13.34 14.14
CA HIS A 231 5.58 -12.83 12.84
C HIS A 231 6.87 -12.02 13.04
N ALA A 232 7.92 -12.40 12.34
CA ALA A 232 9.21 -11.71 12.33
C ALA A 232 9.51 -11.19 10.92
N ASP A 233 9.68 -9.89 10.77
CA ASP A 233 9.97 -9.21 9.51
C ASP A 233 11.44 -8.76 9.49
N PHE A 234 12.21 -9.25 8.52
CA PHE A 234 13.66 -9.08 8.46
C PHE A 234 14.05 -8.05 7.40
N HIS A 235 14.68 -6.97 7.87
CA HIS A 235 15.05 -5.77 7.12
C HIS A 235 16.51 -5.42 7.23
N GLU A 236 16.94 -4.44 6.43
CA GLU A 236 18.25 -3.80 6.55
C GLU A 236 18.11 -2.27 6.56
N MET A 237 18.87 -1.62 7.43
CA MET A 237 19.01 -0.16 7.50
C MET A 237 20.40 0.28 6.99
N GLY A 238 20.73 1.58 7.11
CA GLY A 238 22.00 2.13 6.65
C GLY A 238 23.23 1.39 7.17
N ALA A 239 24.30 1.35 6.38
CA ALA A 239 25.49 0.54 6.65
C ALA A 239 26.17 0.86 7.98
N GLU A 240 26.15 2.12 8.41
CA GLU A 240 26.77 2.58 9.66
C GLU A 240 25.97 2.21 10.92
N SER A 241 24.76 1.69 10.75
CA SER A 241 23.93 1.23 11.86
C SER A 241 24.37 -0.14 12.37
N THR A 242 24.04 -0.45 13.63
CA THR A 242 24.33 -1.76 14.22
C THR A 242 23.21 -2.76 13.90
N PHE A 243 22.57 -3.34 14.89
CA PHE A 243 21.41 -4.23 14.69
C PHE A 243 20.26 -3.75 15.56
N PHE A 244 19.04 -3.70 15.00
CA PHE A 244 17.84 -3.40 15.77
C PHE A 244 16.97 -4.63 15.97
N PHE A 245 16.40 -4.77 17.17
CA PHE A 245 15.32 -5.71 17.49
C PHE A 245 14.40 -5.14 18.57
N ALA A 246 13.24 -5.79 18.74
CA ALA A 246 12.23 -5.41 19.74
C ALA A 246 12.80 -5.16 21.16
N PRO A 247 12.18 -4.30 21.96
CA PRO A 247 10.95 -3.54 21.69
C PRO A 247 11.15 -2.34 20.76
N GLY A 248 10.10 -2.00 20.01
CA GLY A 248 10.05 -0.79 19.18
C GLY A 248 9.99 0.51 19.99
N ALA A 249 10.11 1.64 19.29
CA ALA A 249 9.95 2.98 19.84
C ALA A 249 8.47 3.34 20.04
N ASP A 250 8.21 4.38 20.83
CA ASP A 250 6.91 5.07 20.81
C ASP A 250 6.76 5.91 19.53
N PRO A 251 5.51 6.10 19.05
CA PRO A 251 4.26 5.64 19.61
C PRO A 251 3.88 4.21 19.22
N TRP A 252 3.28 3.50 20.15
CA TRP A 252 2.55 2.27 19.85
C TRP A 252 1.06 2.58 19.65
N ASN A 253 0.40 1.86 18.77
CA ASN A 253 -1.03 1.97 18.62
C ASN A 253 -1.72 1.49 19.91
N ASN A 254 -2.65 2.29 20.43
CA ASN A 254 -3.34 2.03 21.70
C ASN A 254 -4.21 0.77 21.72
N ILE A 255 -4.42 0.14 20.59
CA ILE A 255 -5.16 -1.13 20.43
C ILE A 255 -4.28 -2.34 20.76
N ILE A 256 -2.96 -2.19 20.68
CA ILE A 256 -1.98 -3.24 20.97
C ILE A 256 -2.10 -3.62 22.45
N SER A 257 -2.28 -4.92 22.73
CA SER A 257 -2.55 -5.43 24.06
C SER A 257 -1.31 -5.40 24.98
N GLN A 258 -1.53 -5.36 26.29
CA GLN A 258 -0.43 -5.41 27.28
C GLN A 258 0.42 -6.68 27.11
N TRP A 259 -0.20 -7.81 26.77
CA TRP A 259 0.54 -9.05 26.50
C TRP A 259 1.50 -8.91 25.32
N GLN A 260 1.09 -8.24 24.26
CA GLN A 260 1.97 -7.98 23.12
C GLN A 260 3.16 -7.10 23.53
N HIS A 261 2.94 -6.06 24.33
CA HIS A 261 4.04 -5.26 24.92
C HIS A 261 5.00 -6.10 25.77
N ASP A 262 4.47 -6.98 26.60
CA ASP A 262 5.29 -7.83 27.46
C ASP A 262 6.09 -8.87 26.66
N PHE A 263 5.48 -9.42 25.61
CA PHE A 263 6.16 -10.39 24.74
C PHE A 263 7.28 -9.74 23.91
N HIS A 264 7.14 -8.49 23.49
CA HIS A 264 8.21 -7.72 22.86
C HIS A 264 9.45 -7.62 23.78
N LYS A 265 9.25 -7.44 25.10
CA LYS A 265 10.35 -7.45 26.06
C LYS A 265 10.98 -8.84 26.20
N LEU A 266 10.16 -9.90 26.23
CA LEU A 266 10.67 -11.28 26.24
C LEU A 266 11.51 -11.57 25.00
N MET A 267 11.02 -11.19 23.84
CA MET A 267 11.73 -11.37 22.56
C MET A 267 13.04 -10.56 22.54
N GLY A 268 13.00 -9.32 23.01
CA GLY A 268 14.18 -8.46 23.14
C GLY A 268 15.24 -9.07 24.04
N ASN A 269 14.86 -9.59 25.20
CA ASN A 269 15.78 -10.26 26.13
C ASN A 269 16.40 -11.52 25.51
N GLY A 270 15.61 -12.31 24.77
CA GLY A 270 16.11 -13.50 24.09
C GLY A 270 17.14 -13.17 23.00
N ASN A 271 16.85 -12.14 22.18
CA ASN A 271 17.80 -11.65 21.19
C ASN A 271 19.08 -11.10 21.85
N ALA A 272 18.93 -10.23 22.86
CA ALA A 272 20.05 -9.63 23.57
C ALA A 272 21.02 -10.69 24.12
N LYS A 273 20.49 -11.80 24.65
CA LYS A 273 21.32 -12.90 25.15
C LYS A 273 22.25 -13.45 24.06
N LEU A 274 21.71 -13.81 22.90
CA LEU A 274 22.49 -14.40 21.81
C LEU A 274 23.44 -13.39 21.15
N PHE A 275 23.03 -12.12 21.06
CA PHE A 275 23.89 -11.05 20.53
C PHE A 275 25.04 -10.74 21.47
N ASN A 276 24.81 -10.74 22.79
CA ASN A 276 25.86 -10.55 23.82
C ASN A 276 26.89 -11.70 23.79
N GLU A 277 26.45 -12.94 23.63
CA GLU A 277 27.35 -14.11 23.50
C GLU A 277 28.27 -13.99 22.27
N LYS A 278 27.84 -13.27 21.24
CA LYS A 278 28.61 -13.01 20.01
C LYS A 278 29.30 -11.64 19.97
N PHE A 279 29.19 -10.85 21.02
CA PHE A 279 29.76 -9.48 21.12
C PHE A 279 29.26 -8.56 19.99
N LYS A 280 28.03 -8.77 19.50
CA LYS A 280 27.42 -7.92 18.46
C LYS A 280 26.69 -6.73 19.09
N LEU A 281 26.93 -5.53 18.55
CA LEU A 281 26.23 -4.32 18.96
C LEU A 281 24.80 -4.30 18.42
N TYR A 282 23.88 -3.77 19.24
CA TYR A 282 22.48 -3.62 18.90
C TYR A 282 21.85 -2.45 19.67
N PHE A 283 20.66 -2.06 19.23
CA PHE A 283 19.82 -1.10 19.94
C PHE A 283 18.36 -1.52 19.92
N THR A 284 17.54 -0.94 20.80
CA THR A 284 16.09 -1.15 20.94
C THR A 284 15.43 0.16 21.32
N LYS A 285 14.11 0.25 21.20
CA LYS A 285 13.30 1.39 21.69
C LYS A 285 13.57 2.71 20.95
N GLU A 286 14.15 2.63 19.77
CA GLU A 286 14.47 3.78 18.93
C GLU A 286 14.03 3.50 17.49
N ALA A 287 13.83 4.56 16.70
CA ALA A 287 13.59 4.59 15.27
C ALA A 287 12.25 3.97 14.80
N PHE A 288 11.93 2.75 15.16
CA PHE A 288 10.80 1.99 14.60
C PHE A 288 9.65 1.94 15.60
N ASP A 289 8.53 2.59 15.24
CA ASP A 289 7.30 2.58 16.03
C ASP A 289 6.32 1.48 15.55
N LEU A 290 5.30 1.19 16.36
CA LEU A 290 4.28 0.20 16.06
C LEU A 290 2.89 0.87 15.98
N PHE A 291 2.79 1.89 15.13
CA PHE A 291 1.62 2.74 15.08
C PHE A 291 0.81 2.57 13.78
N TYR A 292 1.46 2.63 12.61
CA TYR A 292 0.79 2.56 11.31
C TYR A 292 0.44 1.12 10.93
N PRO A 293 -0.85 0.81 10.62
CA PRO A 293 -1.30 -0.57 10.40
C PRO A 293 -0.85 -1.20 9.05
N GLY A 294 -0.16 -0.46 8.22
CA GLY A 294 0.32 -0.93 6.92
C GLY A 294 1.69 -1.59 6.92
N PHE A 295 2.38 -1.67 8.07
CA PHE A 295 3.67 -2.33 8.21
C PHE A 295 3.57 -3.84 8.43
N GLY A 296 4.61 -4.57 8.04
CA GLY A 296 4.72 -6.02 8.20
C GLY A 296 4.82 -6.50 9.65
N ASP A 297 5.27 -5.68 10.56
CA ASP A 297 5.31 -5.98 11.98
C ASP A 297 4.05 -5.53 12.73
N THR A 298 3.43 -4.44 12.31
CA THR A 298 2.30 -3.83 13.02
C THR A 298 0.96 -4.46 12.60
N TRP A 299 0.76 -4.78 11.32
CA TRP A 299 -0.44 -5.45 10.84
C TRP A 299 -0.71 -6.80 11.54
N PRO A 300 0.30 -7.67 11.80
CA PRO A 300 0.12 -8.88 12.57
C PRO A 300 -0.36 -8.64 14.00
N LEU A 301 0.08 -7.57 14.66
CA LEU A 301 -0.36 -7.20 16.01
C LEU A 301 -1.87 -6.95 16.07
N PHE A 302 -2.45 -6.34 15.04
CA PHE A 302 -3.91 -6.16 14.93
C PHE A 302 -4.66 -7.44 14.60
N ASN A 303 -3.95 -8.51 14.24
CA ASN A 303 -4.47 -9.83 13.96
C ASN A 303 -4.09 -10.86 15.04
N GLY A 304 -3.75 -10.39 16.24
CA GLY A 304 -3.49 -11.22 17.41
C GLY A 304 -2.10 -11.85 17.49
N ALA A 305 -1.28 -11.70 16.46
CA ALA A 305 0.09 -12.18 16.45
C ALA A 305 1.04 -11.26 17.25
N MET A 306 2.24 -11.75 17.50
CA MET A 306 3.40 -10.99 17.99
C MET A 306 4.21 -10.58 16.77
N GLY A 307 4.08 -9.33 16.32
CA GLY A 307 4.81 -8.78 15.17
C GLY A 307 6.12 -8.12 15.58
N PHE A 308 7.21 -8.39 14.88
CA PHE A 308 8.55 -7.84 15.16
C PHE A 308 9.24 -7.40 13.89
N THR A 309 9.97 -6.29 13.96
CA THR A 309 10.98 -5.90 12.97
C THR A 309 12.37 -6.22 13.50
N TYR A 310 13.19 -6.76 12.62
CA TYR A 310 14.64 -6.91 12.75
C TYR A 310 15.35 -6.11 11.68
N GLU A 311 16.30 -5.26 12.08
CA GLU A 311 17.02 -4.40 11.15
C GLU A 311 18.53 -4.60 11.30
N GLN A 312 19.15 -5.12 10.26
CA GLN A 312 20.59 -5.26 10.17
C GLN A 312 21.21 -4.05 9.48
N GLY A 313 22.25 -3.45 10.01
CA GLY A 313 23.03 -2.47 9.26
C GLY A 313 23.61 -3.06 7.99
N GLY A 314 23.43 -2.40 6.84
CA GLY A 314 24.01 -2.84 5.58
C GLY A 314 23.11 -2.84 4.37
N GLY A 315 21.86 -2.36 4.46
CA GLY A 315 20.93 -2.32 3.34
C GLY A 315 21.38 -1.42 2.18
N GLY A 316 20.86 -1.74 1.01
CA GLY A 316 21.06 -0.91 -0.17
C GLY A 316 22.48 -0.89 -0.72
N PRO A 317 23.28 0.14 -0.49
CA PRO A 317 24.58 0.30 -1.15
C PRO A 317 25.68 -0.62 -0.62
N SER A 318 25.48 -1.38 0.49
CA SER A 318 26.58 -2.10 1.14
C SER A 318 27.15 -3.27 0.33
N GLY A 319 26.41 -3.81 -0.64
CA GLY A 319 26.93 -4.86 -1.51
C GLY A 319 27.41 -6.10 -0.73
N ILE A 320 28.53 -6.69 -1.14
CA ILE A 320 29.14 -7.84 -0.46
C ILE A 320 30.07 -7.38 0.66
N ALA A 321 30.71 -6.23 0.51
CA ALA A 321 31.58 -5.63 1.53
C ALA A 321 31.48 -4.10 1.46
N TYR A 322 31.51 -3.47 2.62
CA TYR A 322 31.42 -2.01 2.75
C TYR A 322 32.34 -1.51 3.84
N LYS A 323 33.14 -0.50 3.53
CA LYS A 323 34.06 0.10 4.51
C LYS A 323 33.30 1.11 5.36
N LEU A 324 33.20 0.82 6.66
CA LEU A 324 32.57 1.69 7.64
C LEU A 324 33.45 2.90 7.98
N GLU A 325 32.83 3.94 8.51
CA GLU A 325 33.53 5.13 9.01
C GLU A 325 34.51 4.80 10.16
N SER A 326 34.22 3.75 10.94
CA SER A 326 35.16 3.22 11.96
C SER A 326 36.48 2.71 11.37
N GLY A 327 36.52 2.44 10.07
CA GLY A 327 37.64 1.79 9.40
C GLY A 327 37.49 0.28 9.25
N ASP A 328 36.48 -0.33 9.89
CA ASP A 328 36.16 -1.75 9.76
C ASP A 328 35.49 -2.04 8.40
N THR A 329 35.41 -3.30 8.03
CA THR A 329 34.68 -3.74 6.84
C THR A 329 33.48 -4.57 7.24
N LEU A 330 32.27 -4.09 6.91
CA LEU A 330 31.03 -4.86 7.05
C LEU A 330 30.87 -5.77 5.82
N THR A 331 30.81 -7.08 6.04
CA THR A 331 30.64 -8.06 4.97
C THR A 331 29.21 -8.59 4.90
N LEU A 332 28.82 -9.13 3.73
CA LEU A 332 27.55 -9.84 3.59
C LEU A 332 27.44 -11.03 4.56
N LYS A 333 28.58 -11.70 4.84
CA LYS A 333 28.63 -12.81 5.81
C LYS A 333 28.29 -12.36 7.23
N ASP A 334 28.79 -11.20 7.67
CA ASP A 334 28.48 -10.64 8.99
C ASP A 334 26.99 -10.30 9.11
N ARG A 335 26.40 -9.79 8.05
CA ARG A 335 24.97 -9.46 7.98
C ARG A 335 24.09 -10.71 7.99
N ILE A 336 24.48 -11.75 7.23
CA ILE A 336 23.83 -13.08 7.28
C ILE A 336 23.83 -13.63 8.70
N ASP A 337 24.96 -13.53 9.43
CA ASP A 337 25.06 -14.02 10.79
C ASP A 337 24.19 -13.21 11.78
N GLY A 338 24.00 -11.92 11.55
CA GLY A 338 23.07 -11.10 12.33
C GLY A 338 21.63 -11.61 12.22
N HIS A 339 21.10 -11.70 11.01
CA HIS A 339 19.73 -12.19 10.79
C HIS A 339 19.55 -13.66 11.20
N PHE A 340 20.53 -14.50 10.93
CA PHE A 340 20.49 -15.89 11.39
C PHE A 340 20.40 -15.97 12.92
N THR A 341 21.18 -15.15 13.65
CA THR A 341 21.12 -15.09 15.11
C THR A 341 19.74 -14.69 15.61
N ALA A 342 19.14 -13.63 15.01
CA ALA A 342 17.80 -13.19 15.36
C ALA A 342 16.73 -14.25 15.00
N SER A 343 16.89 -14.97 13.88
CA SER A 343 16.02 -16.07 13.48
C SER A 343 15.99 -17.19 14.55
N MET A 344 17.17 -17.61 15.01
CA MET A 344 17.28 -18.66 16.02
C MET A 344 16.77 -18.20 17.39
N ALA A 345 17.00 -16.93 17.77
CA ALA A 345 16.43 -16.33 18.97
C ALA A 345 14.89 -16.34 18.92
N THR A 346 14.31 -15.94 17.81
CA THR A 346 12.84 -15.91 17.60
C THR A 346 12.22 -17.29 17.81
N ILE A 347 12.79 -18.31 17.17
CA ILE A 347 12.30 -19.69 17.27
C ILE A 347 12.38 -20.19 18.72
N LYS A 348 13.52 -19.96 19.40
CA LYS A 348 13.74 -20.39 20.77
C LYS A 348 12.76 -19.72 21.74
N VAL A 349 12.62 -18.38 21.70
CA VAL A 349 11.70 -17.64 22.56
C VAL A 349 10.25 -18.05 22.32
N ALA A 350 9.86 -18.23 21.07
CA ALA A 350 8.51 -18.69 20.74
C ALA A 350 8.25 -20.12 21.26
N TYR A 351 9.20 -21.04 21.12
CA TYR A 351 9.10 -22.38 21.70
C TYR A 351 8.97 -22.36 23.23
N GLU A 352 9.83 -21.61 23.91
CA GLU A 352 9.81 -21.51 25.38
C GLU A 352 8.49 -20.95 25.92
N ASN A 353 7.79 -20.11 25.13
CA ASN A 353 6.52 -19.48 25.49
C ASN A 353 5.30 -20.05 24.75
N ARG A 354 5.39 -21.18 24.05
CA ARG A 354 4.41 -21.73 23.11
C ARG A 354 3.00 -21.87 23.69
N GLU A 355 2.89 -22.34 24.94
CA GLU A 355 1.57 -22.54 25.58
C GLU A 355 0.90 -21.19 25.87
N LYS A 356 1.66 -20.23 26.35
CA LYS A 356 1.14 -18.88 26.62
C LYS A 356 0.81 -18.14 25.35
N LEU A 357 1.60 -18.29 24.28
CA LEU A 357 1.29 -17.74 22.96
C LEU A 357 -0.10 -18.21 22.47
N ILE A 358 -0.35 -19.51 22.55
CA ILE A 358 -1.66 -20.08 22.16
C ILE A 358 -2.80 -19.56 23.04
N SER A 359 -2.61 -19.54 24.38
CA SER A 359 -3.67 -19.14 25.29
C SER A 359 -4.04 -17.64 25.13
N GLU A 360 -3.04 -16.78 25.03
CA GLU A 360 -3.28 -15.34 24.85
C GLU A 360 -3.80 -15.01 23.44
N PHE A 361 -3.36 -15.74 22.41
CA PHE A 361 -3.92 -15.64 21.07
C PHE A 361 -5.40 -15.99 21.04
N ASN A 362 -5.80 -17.10 21.68
CA ASN A 362 -7.21 -17.49 21.79
C ASN A 362 -8.04 -16.45 22.57
N LYS A 363 -7.49 -15.95 23.68
CA LYS A 363 -8.10 -14.90 24.50
C LYS A 363 -8.31 -13.61 23.71
N TYR A 364 -7.33 -13.20 22.91
CA TYR A 364 -7.41 -11.99 22.06
C TYR A 364 -8.68 -12.01 21.19
N PHE A 365 -8.95 -13.10 20.49
CA PHE A 365 -10.13 -13.22 19.63
C PHE A 365 -11.44 -13.42 20.40
N ASP A 366 -11.40 -14.12 21.52
CA ASP A 366 -12.58 -14.35 22.35
C ASP A 366 -13.05 -13.05 23.00
N GLU A 367 -12.14 -12.25 23.54
CA GLU A 367 -12.43 -10.92 24.08
C GLU A 367 -12.92 -9.95 23.01
N SER A 368 -12.25 -9.91 21.84
CA SER A 368 -12.65 -9.07 20.72
C SER A 368 -14.10 -9.28 20.31
N SER A 369 -14.51 -10.53 20.24
CA SER A 369 -15.85 -10.89 19.77
C SER A 369 -16.96 -10.59 20.79
N LYS A 370 -16.67 -10.77 22.08
CA LYS A 370 -17.65 -10.67 23.16
C LYS A 370 -17.74 -9.28 23.78
N ASN A 371 -16.60 -8.62 23.95
CA ASN A 371 -16.50 -7.34 24.64
C ASN A 371 -15.55 -6.38 23.92
N PRO A 372 -15.92 -5.88 22.74
CA PRO A 372 -15.07 -4.99 21.96
C PRO A 372 -14.75 -3.71 22.74
N GLN A 373 -13.48 -3.32 22.73
CA GLN A 373 -13.00 -2.13 23.46
C GLN A 373 -13.27 -0.82 22.73
N PHE A 374 -13.60 -0.87 21.45
CA PHE A 374 -13.91 0.33 20.66
C PHE A 374 -15.09 1.11 21.26
N GLN A 375 -14.94 2.40 21.42
CA GLN A 375 -16.00 3.26 21.98
C GLN A 375 -17.26 3.24 21.10
N TYR A 376 -17.12 3.11 19.79
CA TYR A 376 -18.22 2.92 18.85
C TYR A 376 -18.44 1.45 18.59
N LYS A 377 -19.64 0.94 18.88
CA LYS A 377 -19.96 -0.49 18.70
C LYS A 377 -20.44 -0.83 17.30
N SER A 378 -20.78 0.18 16.52
CA SER A 378 -21.27 0.03 15.15
C SER A 378 -20.82 1.20 14.29
N VAL A 379 -20.43 0.90 13.05
CA VAL A 379 -20.24 1.92 12.01
C VAL A 379 -21.28 1.70 10.93
N ILE A 380 -22.07 2.75 10.65
CA ILE A 380 -23.10 2.75 9.63
C ILE A 380 -22.59 3.54 8.42
N ILE A 381 -22.50 2.88 7.29
CA ILE A 381 -22.04 3.46 6.03
C ILE A 381 -23.26 3.58 5.12
N LYS A 382 -23.56 4.79 4.64
CA LYS A 382 -24.74 5.04 3.82
C LYS A 382 -24.69 4.26 2.51
N GLY A 383 -25.75 3.52 2.22
CA GLY A 383 -25.88 2.77 0.96
C GLY A 383 -25.98 3.66 -0.28
N SER A 384 -26.24 4.97 -0.09
CA SER A 384 -26.26 5.99 -1.15
C SER A 384 -24.90 6.52 -1.56
N ASN A 385 -23.80 6.05 -0.93
CA ASN A 385 -22.44 6.40 -1.35
C ASN A 385 -22.16 5.95 -2.78
N GLU A 386 -21.13 6.57 -3.37
CA GLU A 386 -20.65 6.20 -4.70
C GLU A 386 -20.25 4.71 -4.75
N LYS A 387 -20.69 4.00 -5.81
CA LYS A 387 -20.64 2.54 -5.90
C LYS A 387 -19.20 2.01 -5.94
N SER A 388 -18.30 2.67 -6.69
CA SER A 388 -16.91 2.20 -6.79
C SER A 388 -16.17 2.37 -5.46
N ASN A 389 -16.43 3.45 -4.72
CA ASN A 389 -15.87 3.70 -3.39
C ASN A 389 -16.37 2.66 -2.35
N LEU A 390 -17.65 2.27 -2.41
CA LEU A 390 -18.18 1.17 -1.59
C LEU A 390 -17.53 -0.16 -1.95
N ASN A 391 -17.32 -0.45 -3.23
CA ASN A 391 -16.66 -1.68 -3.67
C ASN A 391 -15.21 -1.74 -3.20
N ASP A 392 -14.49 -0.62 -3.19
CA ASP A 392 -13.13 -0.56 -2.66
C ASP A 392 -13.09 -0.79 -1.15
N LEU A 393 -14.03 -0.20 -0.41
CA LEU A 393 -14.20 -0.51 1.01
C LEU A 393 -14.42 -2.00 1.24
N PHE A 394 -15.39 -2.60 0.53
CA PHE A 394 -15.66 -4.03 0.66
C PHE A 394 -14.45 -4.90 0.33
N ARG A 395 -13.66 -4.53 -0.68
CA ARG A 395 -12.42 -5.22 -1.01
C ARG A 395 -11.44 -5.24 0.17
N VAL A 396 -11.23 -4.10 0.82
CA VAL A 396 -10.32 -4.01 1.98
C VAL A 396 -10.88 -4.76 3.18
N LEU A 397 -12.18 -4.70 3.43
CA LEU A 397 -12.83 -5.46 4.51
C LEU A 397 -12.73 -6.96 4.28
N ASP A 398 -13.05 -7.43 3.06
CA ASP A 398 -12.95 -8.85 2.67
C ASP A 398 -11.49 -9.35 2.81
N ALA A 399 -10.52 -8.60 2.30
CA ALA A 399 -9.11 -8.93 2.32
C ALA A 399 -8.54 -9.06 3.74
N ASN A 400 -9.09 -8.31 4.69
CA ASN A 400 -8.72 -8.33 6.11
C ASN A 400 -9.70 -9.10 6.99
N GLN A 401 -10.60 -9.90 6.40
CA GLN A 401 -11.57 -10.76 7.09
C GLN A 401 -12.50 -9.99 8.04
N ILE A 402 -12.70 -8.69 7.83
CA ILE A 402 -13.63 -7.85 8.60
C ILE A 402 -15.04 -8.06 8.06
N ARG A 403 -15.94 -8.52 8.94
CA ARG A 403 -17.33 -8.83 8.59
C ARG A 403 -18.17 -7.57 8.51
N TYR A 404 -19.07 -7.53 7.53
CA TYR A 404 -20.05 -6.47 7.32
C TYR A 404 -21.37 -7.06 6.82
N SER A 405 -22.47 -6.32 6.98
CA SER A 405 -23.81 -6.73 6.59
C SER A 405 -24.65 -5.52 6.22
N TYR A 406 -25.86 -5.73 5.74
CA TYR A 406 -26.84 -4.65 5.77
C TYR A 406 -27.20 -4.33 7.22
N SER A 407 -27.49 -3.04 7.48
CA SER A 407 -27.95 -2.61 8.80
C SER A 407 -29.38 -3.06 9.04
N GLY A 408 -29.65 -3.67 10.20
CA GLY A 408 -30.99 -3.80 10.73
C GLY A 408 -31.54 -2.45 11.24
N SER A 409 -32.70 -2.46 11.87
CA SER A 409 -33.32 -1.25 12.46
C SER A 409 -33.58 -0.11 11.47
N ILE A 410 -34.03 -0.43 10.25
CA ILE A 410 -34.41 0.57 9.24
C ILE A 410 -35.47 1.54 9.82
N GLY A 411 -35.28 2.83 9.58
CA GLY A 411 -36.12 3.91 10.10
C GLY A 411 -35.73 4.42 11.49
N LYS A 412 -34.78 3.74 12.19
CA LYS A 412 -34.33 4.19 13.50
C LYS A 412 -33.49 5.46 13.37
N LYS A 413 -33.85 6.48 14.14
CA LYS A 413 -33.04 7.71 14.32
C LYS A 413 -31.99 7.47 15.38
N LEU A 414 -30.75 7.87 15.10
CA LEU A 414 -29.60 7.67 15.96
C LEU A 414 -28.76 8.94 16.02
N LYS A 415 -28.01 9.11 17.12
CA LYS A 415 -26.92 10.06 17.23
C LYS A 415 -25.60 9.31 17.11
N GLY A 416 -24.70 9.82 16.29
CA GLY A 416 -23.37 9.23 16.13
C GLY A 416 -22.38 10.26 15.63
N PHE A 417 -21.11 9.89 15.65
CA PHE A 417 -20.06 10.71 15.04
C PHE A 417 -20.16 10.64 13.51
N ASP A 418 -20.45 11.79 12.89
CA ASP A 418 -20.52 11.95 11.45
C ASP A 418 -19.13 12.26 10.89
N TYR A 419 -18.56 11.35 10.11
CA TYR A 419 -17.24 11.54 9.52
C TYR A 419 -17.17 12.72 8.55
N CYS A 420 -18.25 13.02 7.82
CA CYS A 420 -18.27 14.14 6.88
C CYS A 420 -18.19 15.49 7.60
N SER A 421 -18.99 15.68 8.65
CA SER A 421 -18.99 16.93 9.41
C SER A 421 -17.87 16.99 10.48
N ASN A 422 -17.26 15.86 10.81
CA ASN A 422 -16.29 15.67 11.90
C ASN A 422 -16.87 16.08 13.28
N LYS A 423 -18.16 15.83 13.49
CA LYS A 423 -18.92 16.17 14.71
C LYS A 423 -20.00 15.12 14.96
N ASP A 424 -20.53 15.10 16.17
CA ASP A 424 -21.73 14.34 16.46
C ASP A 424 -22.93 14.92 15.68
N GLY A 425 -23.71 14.03 15.07
CA GLY A 425 -24.88 14.36 14.27
C GLY A 425 -26.00 13.34 14.42
N GLU A 426 -27.21 13.73 14.07
CA GLU A 426 -28.34 12.83 13.97
C GLU A 426 -28.49 12.29 12.54
N PHE A 427 -28.85 11.03 12.43
CA PHE A 427 -29.14 10.38 11.16
C PHE A 427 -30.21 9.30 11.31
N THR A 428 -30.75 8.88 10.20
CA THR A 428 -31.71 7.75 10.15
C THR A 428 -31.08 6.60 9.38
N ILE A 429 -31.24 5.38 9.88
CA ILE A 429 -30.86 4.16 9.16
C ILE A 429 -31.83 3.96 8.00
N GLU A 430 -31.30 3.87 6.80
CA GLU A 430 -32.04 3.67 5.57
C GLU A 430 -31.84 2.24 5.02
N LYS A 431 -32.75 1.80 4.18
CA LYS A 431 -32.63 0.52 3.48
C LYS A 431 -31.38 0.54 2.58
N GLY A 432 -30.53 -0.46 2.74
CA GLY A 432 -29.27 -0.56 1.99
C GLY A 432 -28.04 0.04 2.71
N ASP A 433 -28.23 0.66 3.88
CA ASP A 433 -27.10 1.08 4.71
C ASP A 433 -26.31 -0.12 5.20
N ILE A 434 -25.00 0.01 5.22
CA ILE A 434 -24.05 -1.05 5.57
C ILE A 434 -23.65 -0.90 7.05
N LEU A 435 -23.66 -2.00 7.77
CA LEU A 435 -23.18 -2.12 9.14
C LEU A 435 -21.82 -2.81 9.17
N VAL A 436 -20.85 -2.20 9.83
CA VAL A 436 -19.64 -2.86 10.32
C VAL A 436 -19.72 -2.88 11.84
N SER A 437 -19.89 -4.07 12.43
CA SER A 437 -20.07 -4.24 13.87
C SER A 437 -18.74 -4.52 14.56
N ALA A 438 -18.48 -3.91 15.71
CA ALA A 438 -17.31 -4.22 16.54
C ALA A 438 -17.37 -5.63 17.17
N TYR A 439 -18.53 -6.28 17.22
CA TYR A 439 -18.72 -7.63 17.79
C TYR A 439 -18.33 -8.70 16.77
N GLN A 440 -17.05 -8.83 16.48
CA GLN A 440 -16.52 -9.80 15.53
C GLN A 440 -15.06 -10.16 15.87
N PRO A 441 -14.52 -11.27 15.35
CA PRO A 441 -13.13 -11.66 15.60
C PRO A 441 -12.12 -10.55 15.32
N GLN A 442 -12.30 -9.81 14.23
CA GLN A 442 -11.42 -8.72 13.77
C GLN A 442 -11.76 -7.35 14.42
N SER A 443 -12.32 -7.35 15.63
CA SER A 443 -12.73 -6.11 16.31
C SER A 443 -11.59 -5.11 16.51
N HIS A 444 -10.41 -5.57 16.91
CA HIS A 444 -9.26 -4.70 17.11
C HIS A 444 -8.83 -4.05 15.80
N PHE A 445 -8.73 -4.84 14.74
CA PHE A 445 -8.34 -4.31 13.45
C PHE A 445 -9.41 -3.38 12.85
N MET A 446 -10.69 -3.77 12.98
CA MET A 446 -11.81 -2.89 12.63
C MET A 446 -11.73 -1.55 13.39
N THR A 447 -11.40 -1.59 14.67
CA THR A 447 -11.20 -0.37 15.46
C THR A 447 -10.10 0.51 14.88
N ALA A 448 -8.91 -0.06 14.59
CA ALA A 448 -7.80 0.67 13.99
C ALA A 448 -8.18 1.35 12.68
N LEU A 449 -9.02 0.70 11.86
CA LEU A 449 -9.39 1.19 10.54
C LEU A 449 -10.58 2.16 10.52
N PHE A 450 -11.37 2.20 11.58
CA PHE A 450 -12.56 3.05 11.66
C PHE A 450 -12.51 4.11 12.77
N GLU A 451 -11.45 4.15 13.58
CA GLU A 451 -11.32 5.19 14.60
C GLU A 451 -11.22 6.57 13.93
N PRO A 452 -12.17 7.51 14.19
CA PRO A 452 -12.19 8.79 13.49
C PRO A 452 -10.97 9.67 13.77
N LYS A 453 -10.44 9.57 14.99
CA LYS A 453 -9.28 10.35 15.46
C LYS A 453 -8.32 9.40 16.14
N THR A 454 -7.25 9.08 15.45
CA THR A 454 -6.18 8.25 15.99
C THR A 454 -5.50 8.96 17.15
N LYS A 455 -5.26 8.22 18.23
CA LYS A 455 -4.55 8.71 19.41
C LYS A 455 -3.15 8.12 19.42
N ALA A 456 -2.15 8.96 19.36
CA ALA A 456 -0.75 8.60 19.54
C ALA A 456 -0.25 9.05 20.90
N SER A 457 0.59 8.24 21.55
CA SER A 457 1.26 8.60 22.81
C SER A 457 2.34 9.67 22.59
N ASP A 458 2.94 9.72 21.40
CA ASP A 458 3.88 10.75 20.97
C ASP A 458 3.54 11.21 19.54
N SER A 459 3.99 12.42 19.20
CA SER A 459 3.89 13.01 17.85
C SER A 459 5.03 12.60 16.92
N LEU A 460 6.02 11.88 17.43
CA LEU A 460 7.22 11.41 16.71
C LEU A 460 6.94 10.11 15.96
N SER A 461 5.91 10.04 15.14
CA SER A 461 5.61 8.86 14.32
C SER A 461 6.57 8.73 13.14
N TYR A 462 6.89 7.48 12.81
CA TYR A 462 7.72 7.10 11.67
C TYR A 462 7.00 7.29 10.32
N ASP A 463 5.67 7.08 10.28
CA ASP A 463 4.86 7.18 9.07
C ASP A 463 3.52 7.90 9.36
N LEU A 464 2.47 7.61 8.58
CA LEU A 464 1.15 8.24 8.66
C LEU A 464 0.55 8.17 10.07
N THR A 465 -0.19 9.22 10.43
CA THR A 465 -0.88 9.33 11.72
C THR A 465 -2.41 9.26 11.61
N ALA A 466 -2.95 9.12 10.40
CA ALA A 466 -4.38 8.95 10.15
C ALA A 466 -4.66 8.17 8.88
N TRP A 467 -5.70 7.31 8.91
CA TRP A 467 -6.05 6.40 7.81
C TRP A 467 -7.49 5.88 7.85
N ALA A 468 -8.40 6.51 8.61
CA ALA A 468 -9.75 5.98 8.77
C ALA A 468 -10.49 5.82 7.43
N LEU A 469 -11.02 4.62 7.19
CA LEU A 469 -11.58 4.20 5.90
C LEU A 469 -12.69 5.12 5.35
N PRO A 470 -13.60 5.68 6.18
CA PRO A 470 -14.57 6.64 5.67
C PRO A 470 -13.96 7.87 5.00
N TYR A 471 -12.82 8.35 5.48
CA TYR A 471 -12.11 9.46 4.85
C TYR A 471 -11.36 9.00 3.59
N VAL A 472 -10.65 7.88 3.68
CA VAL A 472 -9.87 7.30 2.56
C VAL A 472 -10.73 7.09 1.32
N TYR A 473 -11.96 6.59 1.50
CA TYR A 473 -12.90 6.31 0.41
C TYR A 473 -13.98 7.37 0.23
N ASN A 474 -13.87 8.53 0.92
CA ASN A 474 -14.83 9.64 0.85
C ASN A 474 -16.28 9.17 1.05
N LEU A 475 -16.53 8.40 2.13
CA LEU A 475 -17.82 7.77 2.40
C LEU A 475 -18.60 8.49 3.49
N LYS A 476 -19.84 8.83 3.19
CA LYS A 476 -20.80 9.28 4.22
C LYS A 476 -21.06 8.13 5.19
N SER A 477 -20.62 8.32 6.43
CA SER A 477 -20.60 7.27 7.45
C SER A 477 -20.81 7.86 8.85
N TYR A 478 -21.28 7.01 9.77
CA TYR A 478 -21.54 7.38 11.15
C TYR A 478 -21.02 6.30 12.10
N ALA A 479 -20.24 6.71 13.11
CA ALA A 479 -19.81 5.81 14.18
C ALA A 479 -20.74 5.95 15.40
N VAL A 480 -21.29 4.85 15.88
CA VAL A 480 -22.35 4.79 16.88
C VAL A 480 -21.92 4.00 18.09
N ALA A 481 -22.10 4.54 19.30
CA ALA A 481 -21.79 3.83 20.56
C ALA A 481 -22.71 2.64 20.84
N GLU A 482 -23.87 2.58 20.18
CA GLU A 482 -24.87 1.53 20.33
C GLU A 482 -24.53 0.32 19.44
N LYS A 483 -24.80 -0.89 19.94
CA LYS A 483 -24.80 -2.12 19.13
C LYS A 483 -26.04 -2.16 18.23
N ILE A 484 -25.84 -2.06 16.92
CA ILE A 484 -26.91 -2.18 15.93
C ILE A 484 -27.01 -3.64 15.47
N PRO A 485 -28.20 -4.22 15.37
CA PRO A 485 -28.36 -5.57 14.84
C PRO A 485 -28.07 -5.61 13.34
N ALA A 486 -27.46 -6.71 12.89
CA ALA A 486 -27.29 -7.00 11.49
C ALA A 486 -28.62 -7.45 10.85
N ASP A 487 -28.84 -7.09 9.58
CA ASP A 487 -29.83 -7.74 8.76
C ASP A 487 -29.32 -9.13 8.33
N THR A 488 -30.24 -10.08 8.21
CA THR A 488 -29.92 -11.45 7.77
C THR A 488 -29.73 -11.57 6.26
N ALA A 489 -30.15 -10.55 5.49
CA ALA A 489 -29.99 -10.50 4.05
C ALA A 489 -28.49 -10.40 3.68
N LYS A 490 -28.07 -11.22 2.73
CA LYS A 490 -26.72 -11.12 2.16
C LYS A 490 -26.59 -9.88 1.27
N ILE A 491 -25.44 -9.22 1.36
CA ILE A 491 -25.10 -8.13 0.42
C ILE A 491 -24.90 -8.75 -0.96
N VAL A 492 -25.79 -8.37 -1.89
CA VAL A 492 -25.76 -8.84 -3.28
C VAL A 492 -25.23 -7.70 -4.16
N ARG A 493 -24.12 -7.93 -4.79
CA ARG A 493 -23.58 -7.05 -5.84
C ARG A 493 -24.27 -7.40 -7.14
N LYS A 494 -25.22 -6.55 -7.59
CA LYS A 494 -25.90 -6.77 -8.86
C LYS A 494 -24.93 -6.57 -10.01
N THR A 495 -24.82 -7.56 -10.89
CA THR A 495 -24.14 -7.43 -12.17
C THR A 495 -25.03 -6.63 -13.13
N ILE A 496 -24.45 -5.60 -13.72
CA ILE A 496 -25.13 -4.80 -14.76
C ILE A 496 -24.92 -5.49 -16.11
N VAL A 497 -26.02 -5.72 -16.80
CA VAL A 497 -26.03 -6.27 -18.17
C VAL A 497 -26.77 -5.31 -19.07
N ASN A 498 -26.11 -4.79 -20.08
CA ASN A 498 -26.65 -3.99 -21.13
C ASN A 498 -26.70 -4.86 -22.41
N GLU A 499 -27.81 -4.84 -23.11
CA GLU A 499 -27.98 -5.57 -24.36
C GLU A 499 -27.80 -4.62 -25.57
N ALA A 500 -27.14 -5.13 -26.59
CA ALA A 500 -27.02 -4.40 -27.86
C ALA A 500 -28.41 -4.27 -28.53
N SER A 501 -28.77 -3.07 -28.97
CA SER A 501 -30.08 -2.80 -29.51
C SER A 501 -30.13 -3.04 -31.03
N SER A 502 -31.06 -3.85 -31.47
CA SER A 502 -31.39 -4.00 -32.91
C SER A 502 -32.03 -2.72 -33.50
N ALA A 503 -32.61 -1.85 -32.66
CA ALA A 503 -33.23 -0.59 -33.08
C ALA A 503 -32.23 0.53 -33.41
N LYS A 504 -30.91 0.30 -33.28
CA LYS A 504 -29.86 1.28 -33.61
C LYS A 504 -30.12 2.67 -33.02
N PRO A 505 -30.05 2.84 -31.67
CA PRO A 505 -30.39 4.10 -31.02
C PRO A 505 -29.50 5.25 -31.53
N TYR A 506 -30.00 6.48 -31.43
CA TYR A 506 -29.26 7.70 -31.77
C TYR A 506 -28.01 7.84 -30.91
N ALA A 507 -28.13 7.56 -29.63
CA ALA A 507 -27.03 7.57 -28.68
C ALA A 507 -27.23 6.57 -27.51
N TYR A 508 -26.13 6.17 -26.90
CA TYR A 508 -26.07 5.56 -25.58
C TYR A 508 -25.63 6.61 -24.55
N VAL A 509 -26.30 6.65 -23.41
CA VAL A 509 -26.02 7.65 -22.34
C VAL A 509 -25.79 6.93 -21.04
N ALA A 510 -24.67 7.26 -20.37
CA ALA A 510 -24.38 6.81 -19.02
C ALA A 510 -24.39 8.00 -18.04
N ASN A 511 -25.12 7.88 -16.94
CA ASN A 511 -25.11 8.88 -15.89
C ASN A 511 -23.75 8.85 -15.17
N PHE A 512 -23.10 10.00 -15.02
CA PHE A 512 -21.81 10.08 -14.37
C PHE A 512 -21.98 10.09 -12.85
N THR A 513 -21.49 9.07 -12.18
CA THR A 513 -21.58 8.90 -10.73
C THR A 513 -20.21 8.74 -10.05
N GLY A 514 -19.21 8.25 -10.79
CA GLY A 514 -17.91 8.00 -10.20
C GLY A 514 -16.88 7.39 -11.16
N PHE A 515 -16.04 6.52 -10.60
CA PHE A 515 -14.87 5.98 -11.30
C PHE A 515 -15.23 4.94 -12.37
N ASP A 516 -16.33 4.20 -12.22
CA ASP A 516 -16.74 3.19 -13.21
C ASP A 516 -17.04 3.82 -14.57
N GLU A 517 -17.62 5.02 -14.61
CA GLU A 517 -17.84 5.76 -15.86
C GLU A 517 -16.53 6.25 -16.50
N LEU A 518 -15.49 6.55 -15.71
CA LEU A 518 -14.16 6.89 -16.25
C LEU A 518 -13.49 5.66 -16.88
N LYS A 519 -13.60 4.48 -16.25
CA LYS A 519 -13.18 3.20 -16.88
C LYS A 519 -13.91 2.95 -18.19
N PHE A 520 -15.21 3.22 -18.22
CA PHE A 520 -16.01 3.09 -19.44
C PHE A 520 -15.52 4.04 -20.53
N MET A 521 -15.24 5.32 -20.20
CA MET A 521 -14.65 6.27 -21.16
C MET A 521 -13.30 5.75 -21.69
N ALA A 522 -12.44 5.25 -20.84
CA ALA A 522 -11.13 4.68 -21.21
C ALA A 522 -11.29 3.47 -22.14
N ALA A 523 -12.23 2.57 -21.85
CA ALA A 523 -12.54 1.40 -22.68
C ALA A 523 -13.09 1.79 -24.06
N LEU A 524 -13.89 2.85 -24.15
CA LEU A 524 -14.35 3.39 -25.43
C LEU A 524 -13.19 3.99 -26.24
N TYR A 525 -12.29 4.75 -25.60
CA TYR A 525 -11.11 5.31 -26.27
C TYR A 525 -10.16 4.22 -26.78
N TYR A 526 -10.01 3.13 -26.04
CA TYR A 526 -9.23 1.98 -26.51
C TYR A 526 -9.79 1.42 -27.83
N LYS A 527 -11.11 1.42 -27.99
CA LYS A 527 -11.83 1.02 -29.21
C LYS A 527 -11.93 2.13 -30.27
N LYS A 528 -11.26 3.28 -30.07
CA LYS A 528 -11.30 4.47 -30.94
C LYS A 528 -12.71 5.05 -31.08
N ILE A 529 -13.61 4.82 -30.13
CA ILE A 529 -14.94 5.38 -30.07
C ILE A 529 -14.87 6.79 -29.51
N LYS A 530 -15.41 7.75 -30.28
CA LYS A 530 -15.54 9.14 -29.83
C LYS A 530 -16.76 9.25 -28.92
N LEU A 531 -16.64 10.08 -27.91
CA LEU A 531 -17.70 10.33 -26.93
C LEU A 531 -17.83 11.82 -26.64
N ARG A 532 -18.97 12.19 -26.04
CA ARG A 532 -19.21 13.53 -25.47
C ARG A 532 -19.49 13.41 -24.00
N TYR A 533 -19.31 14.47 -23.25
CA TYR A 533 -19.79 14.56 -21.89
C TYR A 533 -20.55 15.85 -21.63
N SER A 534 -21.51 15.79 -20.72
CA SER A 534 -22.36 16.95 -20.42
C SER A 534 -21.72 17.88 -19.40
N LEU A 535 -21.57 19.17 -19.72
CA LEU A 535 -21.14 20.23 -18.78
C LEU A 535 -22.25 20.66 -17.81
N LYS A 536 -23.50 20.38 -18.14
CA LYS A 536 -24.69 20.77 -17.36
C LYS A 536 -25.55 19.54 -17.09
N PRO A 537 -26.26 19.47 -15.96
CA PRO A 537 -27.24 18.41 -15.77
C PRO A 537 -28.37 18.52 -16.80
N PHE A 538 -28.98 17.39 -17.13
CA PHE A 538 -30.12 17.33 -18.04
C PHE A 538 -31.07 16.20 -17.66
N THR A 539 -32.28 16.20 -18.26
CA THR A 539 -33.24 15.09 -18.19
C THR A 539 -33.47 14.49 -19.57
N LEU A 540 -33.61 13.17 -19.65
CA LEU A 540 -33.86 12.44 -20.87
C LEU A 540 -34.78 11.26 -20.57
N ALA A 541 -35.91 11.19 -21.26
CA ALA A 541 -36.94 10.17 -21.05
C ALA A 541 -37.35 10.06 -19.57
N GLY A 542 -37.55 11.21 -18.90
CA GLY A 542 -37.93 11.31 -17.51
C GLY A 542 -36.83 10.94 -16.49
N LYS A 543 -35.59 10.64 -16.91
CA LYS A 543 -34.45 10.34 -16.05
C LYS A 543 -33.51 11.51 -15.98
N SER A 544 -32.97 11.75 -14.77
CA SER A 544 -31.97 12.80 -14.50
C SER A 544 -30.54 12.32 -14.73
N PHE A 545 -29.74 13.17 -15.33
CA PHE A 545 -28.31 12.94 -15.62
C PHE A 545 -27.46 14.06 -15.03
N ASN A 546 -26.41 13.69 -14.36
CA ASN A 546 -25.48 14.62 -13.71
C ASN A 546 -24.54 15.29 -14.73
N ARG A 547 -23.87 16.37 -14.29
CA ARG A 547 -22.68 16.87 -14.98
C ARG A 547 -21.67 15.74 -15.16
N GLY A 548 -20.99 15.70 -16.31
CA GLY A 548 -20.05 14.65 -16.65
C GLY A 548 -20.66 13.42 -17.30
N SER A 549 -22.00 13.32 -17.38
CA SER A 549 -22.66 12.16 -18.03
C SER A 549 -22.13 11.93 -19.44
N VAL A 550 -21.83 10.66 -19.72
CA VAL A 550 -21.17 10.23 -20.97
C VAL A 550 -22.22 9.99 -22.03
N ILE A 551 -22.02 10.58 -23.22
CA ILE A 551 -22.90 10.49 -24.35
C ILE A 551 -22.13 9.89 -25.52
N VAL A 552 -22.52 8.70 -25.99
CA VAL A 552 -21.89 7.99 -27.11
C VAL A 552 -22.83 8.05 -28.30
N ALA A 553 -22.69 9.12 -29.08
CA ALA A 553 -23.56 9.37 -30.22
C ALA A 553 -23.12 8.60 -31.48
N ARG A 554 -24.05 7.91 -32.12
CA ARG A 554 -23.78 7.17 -33.37
C ARG A 554 -23.26 8.08 -34.48
N GLY A 555 -23.79 9.32 -34.55
CA GLY A 555 -23.38 10.32 -35.53
C GLY A 555 -21.89 10.67 -35.51
N ASP A 556 -21.27 10.69 -34.33
CA ASP A 556 -19.84 10.96 -34.13
C ASP A 556 -18.94 9.77 -34.53
N ASN A 557 -19.53 8.56 -34.68
CA ASN A 557 -18.81 7.29 -34.84
C ASN A 557 -19.12 6.57 -36.18
N LYS A 558 -19.64 7.28 -37.19
CA LYS A 558 -19.98 6.71 -38.52
C LYS A 558 -18.77 6.13 -39.27
N HIS A 559 -17.55 6.55 -38.92
CA HIS A 559 -16.31 6.11 -39.54
C HIS A 559 -15.82 4.73 -39.05
N LEU A 560 -16.42 4.19 -37.99
CA LEU A 560 -15.99 2.91 -37.42
C LEU A 560 -16.53 1.73 -38.24
N LEU A 561 -15.65 0.75 -38.50
CA LEU A 561 -15.98 -0.50 -39.22
C LEU A 561 -16.36 -1.64 -38.25
N ILE A 562 -16.55 -1.36 -36.97
CA ILE A 562 -16.93 -2.32 -35.93
C ILE A 562 -18.42 -2.29 -35.66
N ASP A 563 -18.95 -3.36 -35.07
CA ASP A 563 -20.31 -3.36 -34.53
C ASP A 563 -20.36 -2.37 -33.36
N PHE A 564 -20.83 -1.16 -33.63
CA PHE A 564 -20.88 -0.05 -32.68
C PHE A 564 -21.71 -0.39 -31.44
N ASP A 565 -22.88 -1.00 -31.63
CA ASP A 565 -23.82 -1.29 -30.54
C ASP A 565 -23.20 -2.32 -29.59
N LYS A 566 -22.66 -3.40 -30.14
CA LYS A 566 -21.96 -4.42 -29.37
C LYS A 566 -20.73 -3.85 -28.68
N ALA A 567 -19.91 -3.04 -29.33
CA ALA A 567 -18.70 -2.47 -28.78
C ALA A 567 -18.97 -1.54 -27.58
N VAL A 568 -20.05 -0.75 -27.64
CA VAL A 568 -20.46 0.15 -26.55
C VAL A 568 -21.04 -0.63 -25.36
N THR A 569 -21.93 -1.60 -25.64
CA THR A 569 -22.54 -2.41 -24.56
C THR A 569 -21.53 -3.34 -23.88
N ASP A 570 -20.62 -3.96 -24.62
CA ASP A 570 -19.53 -4.77 -24.04
C ASP A 570 -18.64 -3.93 -23.11
N ALA A 571 -18.24 -2.71 -23.53
CA ALA A 571 -17.46 -1.81 -22.70
C ALA A 571 -18.19 -1.41 -21.41
N ALA A 572 -19.49 -1.12 -21.51
CA ALA A 572 -20.31 -0.78 -20.36
C ALA A 572 -20.49 -1.97 -19.40
N ASN A 573 -20.70 -3.17 -19.93
CA ASN A 573 -20.81 -4.40 -19.14
C ASN A 573 -19.49 -4.72 -18.42
N GLN A 574 -18.37 -4.61 -19.10
CA GLN A 574 -17.03 -4.77 -18.50
C GLN A 574 -16.81 -3.81 -17.33
N CYS A 575 -17.24 -2.55 -17.49
CA CYS A 575 -17.09 -1.51 -16.46
C CYS A 575 -18.24 -1.44 -15.47
N GLN A 576 -19.26 -2.30 -15.60
CA GLN A 576 -20.46 -2.33 -14.75
C GLN A 576 -21.22 -0.98 -14.73
N VAL A 577 -21.32 -0.32 -15.89
CA VAL A 577 -22.01 0.95 -16.13
C VAL A 577 -23.37 0.70 -16.77
N THR A 578 -24.42 1.36 -16.27
CA THR A 578 -25.77 1.27 -16.83
C THR A 578 -25.90 2.23 -18.00
N LEU A 579 -26.34 1.74 -19.17
CA LEU A 579 -26.64 2.53 -20.34
C LEU A 579 -28.14 2.81 -20.48
N ILE A 580 -28.45 4.03 -20.91
CA ILE A 580 -29.77 4.41 -21.38
C ILE A 580 -29.67 4.62 -22.89
N GLN A 581 -30.53 3.96 -23.65
CA GLN A 581 -30.64 4.12 -25.08
C GLN A 581 -31.54 5.31 -25.40
N SER A 582 -31.08 6.20 -26.27
CA SER A 582 -31.87 7.34 -26.76
C SER A 582 -32.13 7.27 -28.26
N GLY A 583 -33.36 7.44 -28.65
CA GLY A 583 -33.75 7.58 -30.08
C GLY A 583 -33.54 9.00 -30.63
N THR A 584 -33.15 9.96 -29.79
CA THR A 584 -33.03 11.37 -30.15
C THR A 584 -31.82 12.02 -29.48
N GLY A 585 -31.32 13.10 -30.07
CA GLY A 585 -30.32 13.99 -29.46
C GLY A 585 -30.93 15.16 -28.68
N MET A 586 -32.25 15.31 -28.70
CA MET A 586 -33.01 16.34 -27.99
C MET A 586 -33.35 15.84 -26.59
N VAL A 587 -33.06 16.62 -25.54
CA VAL A 587 -33.30 16.30 -24.14
C VAL A 587 -34.60 16.95 -23.65
N ASP A 588 -35.21 16.37 -22.58
CA ASP A 588 -36.43 16.92 -21.99
C ASP A 588 -36.18 18.29 -21.34
N THR A 589 -35.09 18.41 -20.60
CA THR A 589 -34.60 19.66 -20.00
C THR A 589 -33.08 19.68 -20.01
N GLY A 590 -32.48 20.86 -20.13
CA GLY A 590 -31.04 21.01 -20.19
C GLY A 590 -30.50 21.41 -21.56
N LYS A 591 -29.38 20.81 -22.01
CA LYS A 591 -28.75 21.12 -23.28
C LYS A 591 -28.61 19.85 -24.12
N ASP A 592 -29.00 19.94 -25.38
CA ASP A 592 -28.98 18.84 -26.34
C ASP A 592 -27.58 18.30 -26.60
N PHE A 593 -27.50 17.07 -27.11
CA PHE A 593 -26.22 16.35 -27.29
C PHE A 593 -25.26 17.00 -28.30
N GLY A 594 -25.77 17.79 -29.21
CA GLY A 594 -24.96 18.53 -30.20
C GLY A 594 -24.54 19.94 -29.76
N SER A 595 -24.90 20.39 -28.56
CA SER A 595 -24.59 21.74 -28.08
C SER A 595 -23.10 21.87 -27.63
N GLU A 596 -22.64 23.12 -27.50
CA GLU A 596 -21.32 23.45 -26.95
C GLU A 596 -21.15 22.95 -25.49
N ASN A 597 -22.25 22.71 -24.76
CA ASN A 597 -22.27 22.12 -23.45
C ASN A 597 -22.08 20.59 -23.44
N SER A 598 -21.92 19.98 -24.62
CA SER A 598 -21.62 18.57 -24.80
C SER A 598 -20.40 18.41 -25.72
N PRO A 599 -19.18 18.84 -25.27
CA PRO A 599 -17.99 18.81 -26.09
C PRO A 599 -17.63 17.40 -26.52
N LEU A 600 -17.14 17.29 -27.76
CA LEU A 600 -16.62 16.03 -28.31
C LEU A 600 -15.24 15.76 -27.74
N MET A 601 -15.02 14.54 -27.31
CA MET A 601 -13.78 14.07 -26.74
C MET A 601 -13.17 12.94 -27.58
N THR A 602 -11.85 12.96 -27.65
CA THR A 602 -11.04 11.94 -28.33
C THR A 602 -9.95 11.41 -27.38
N ARG A 603 -9.40 10.26 -27.73
CA ARG A 603 -8.26 9.68 -27.04
C ARG A 603 -7.10 10.66 -26.99
N LYS A 604 -6.46 10.78 -25.82
CA LYS A 604 -5.28 11.61 -25.60
C LYS A 604 -4.01 10.76 -25.56
N SER A 605 -2.91 11.30 -26.09
CA SER A 605 -1.57 10.77 -25.94
C SER A 605 -0.92 11.39 -24.70
N ILE A 606 -0.40 10.53 -23.81
CA ILE A 606 0.03 10.92 -22.46
C ILE A 606 1.44 10.45 -22.20
N ALA A 607 2.29 11.34 -21.71
CA ALA A 607 3.61 11.02 -21.19
C ALA A 607 3.67 11.24 -19.67
N LEU A 608 4.24 10.26 -18.97
CA LEU A 608 4.64 10.35 -17.58
C LEU A 608 6.16 10.50 -17.53
N LEU A 609 6.64 11.65 -17.07
CA LEU A 609 8.08 11.90 -16.98
C LEU A 609 8.66 11.18 -15.76
N CYS A 610 9.72 10.40 -15.97
CA CYS A 610 10.35 9.56 -14.96
C CYS A 610 11.87 9.53 -15.11
N GLY A 611 12.59 9.14 -14.08
CA GLY A 611 14.04 9.01 -14.10
C GLY A 611 14.70 9.66 -12.89
N GLU A 612 16.04 9.74 -12.93
CA GLU A 612 16.83 10.31 -11.84
C GLU A 612 16.35 11.72 -11.48
N GLY A 613 16.11 11.96 -10.19
CA GLY A 613 15.55 13.21 -9.69
C GLY A 613 14.03 13.24 -9.53
N THR A 614 13.29 12.21 -10.00
CA THR A 614 11.85 12.07 -9.75
C THR A 614 11.57 11.07 -8.63
N SER A 615 10.43 11.23 -7.94
CA SER A 615 9.92 10.28 -6.95
C SER A 615 9.51 8.98 -7.65
N SER A 616 10.27 7.90 -7.45
CA SER A 616 9.95 6.61 -8.07
C SER A 616 8.61 6.06 -7.58
N SER A 617 8.26 6.25 -6.30
CA SER A 617 6.98 5.80 -5.75
C SER A 617 5.78 6.48 -6.42
N GLU A 618 5.82 7.80 -6.58
CA GLU A 618 4.72 8.52 -7.26
C GLU A 618 4.65 8.21 -8.76
N VAL A 619 5.81 8.05 -9.43
CA VAL A 619 5.84 7.54 -10.81
C VAL A 619 5.15 6.18 -10.88
N GLY A 620 5.47 5.28 -9.94
CA GLY A 620 4.87 3.96 -9.86
C GLY A 620 3.37 4.00 -9.60
N GLU A 621 2.92 4.85 -8.69
CA GLU A 621 1.49 5.04 -8.38
C GLU A 621 0.70 5.51 -9.61
N ILE A 622 1.19 6.50 -10.33
CA ILE A 622 0.55 6.99 -11.56
C ILE A 622 0.61 5.93 -12.67
N TRP A 623 1.75 5.24 -12.85
CA TRP A 623 1.85 4.13 -13.79
C TRP A 623 0.85 3.02 -13.48
N TYR A 624 0.76 2.60 -12.22
CA TYR A 624 -0.20 1.61 -11.73
C TYR A 624 -1.66 2.06 -11.96
N PHE A 625 -1.95 3.34 -11.70
CA PHE A 625 -3.27 3.92 -11.98
C PHE A 625 -3.67 3.73 -13.45
N PHE A 626 -2.77 4.03 -14.38
CA PHE A 626 -3.04 3.87 -15.80
C PHE A 626 -3.28 2.41 -16.19
N GLU A 627 -2.41 1.51 -15.79
CA GLU A 627 -2.46 0.11 -16.23
C GLU A 627 -3.48 -0.73 -15.48
N LYS A 628 -3.56 -0.61 -14.16
CA LYS A 628 -4.37 -1.51 -13.31
C LYS A 628 -5.75 -0.95 -12.98
N GLU A 629 -5.89 0.36 -12.83
CA GLU A 629 -7.17 0.95 -12.47
C GLU A 629 -7.95 1.42 -13.70
N LEU A 630 -7.32 2.18 -14.58
CA LEU A 630 -7.97 2.81 -15.72
C LEU A 630 -7.94 1.97 -17.00
N ASN A 631 -6.97 1.05 -17.12
CA ASN A 631 -6.66 0.29 -18.33
C ASN A 631 -6.48 1.20 -19.56
N TYR A 632 -5.64 2.22 -19.41
CA TYR A 632 -5.36 3.24 -20.42
C TYR A 632 -3.85 3.37 -20.63
N PRO A 633 -3.35 3.46 -21.87
CA PRO A 633 -1.92 3.52 -22.15
C PRO A 633 -1.29 4.85 -21.69
N VAL A 634 -0.11 4.78 -21.13
CA VAL A 634 0.77 5.90 -20.79
C VAL A 634 2.19 5.57 -21.24
N SER A 635 2.92 6.56 -21.74
CA SER A 635 4.34 6.43 -22.07
C SER A 635 5.20 6.93 -20.92
N LEU A 636 6.05 6.04 -20.37
CA LEU A 636 7.06 6.44 -19.38
C LEU A 636 8.26 7.02 -20.13
N ILE A 637 8.54 8.29 -19.92
CA ILE A 637 9.60 9.02 -20.64
C ILE A 637 10.73 9.37 -19.67
N ASN A 638 11.91 8.80 -19.93
CA ASN A 638 13.09 9.05 -19.09
C ASN A 638 13.64 10.46 -19.30
N ILE A 639 13.69 11.24 -18.21
CA ILE A 639 14.21 12.61 -18.21
C ILE A 639 15.75 12.71 -18.32
N GLY A 640 16.47 11.60 -18.20
CA GLY A 640 17.93 11.56 -18.37
C GLY A 640 18.40 12.01 -19.75
N ASN A 641 17.53 11.86 -20.76
CA ASN A 641 17.82 12.26 -22.16
C ASN A 641 17.21 13.63 -22.52
N ALA A 642 17.19 14.56 -21.59
CA ALA A 642 16.51 15.85 -21.70
C ALA A 642 16.86 16.64 -22.99
N GLU A 643 18.10 16.54 -23.47
CA GLU A 643 18.61 17.28 -24.65
C GLU A 643 17.98 16.79 -25.98
N THR A 644 17.50 15.55 -26.02
CA THR A 644 16.93 14.93 -27.22
C THR A 644 15.45 14.68 -27.12
N LEU A 645 14.82 15.12 -26.02
CA LEU A 645 13.41 14.83 -25.72
C LEU A 645 12.47 15.63 -26.65
N ASP A 646 11.77 14.92 -27.54
CA ASP A 646 10.69 15.49 -28.35
C ASP A 646 9.32 15.13 -27.75
N LEU A 647 8.57 16.16 -27.37
CA LEU A 647 7.24 16.02 -26.74
C LEU A 647 6.07 16.31 -27.70
N LYS A 648 6.34 16.43 -29.00
CA LYS A 648 5.32 16.86 -29.99
C LYS A 648 4.16 15.89 -30.14
N ASP A 649 4.39 14.61 -29.93
CA ASP A 649 3.40 13.55 -30.10
C ASP A 649 2.47 13.39 -28.88
N TYR A 650 2.73 14.14 -27.80
CA TYR A 650 1.93 14.09 -26.58
C TYR A 650 1.02 15.29 -26.46
N GLU A 651 -0.16 15.07 -25.88
CA GLU A 651 -1.13 16.11 -25.56
C GLU A 651 -1.14 16.44 -24.06
N ILE A 652 -0.75 15.44 -23.24
CA ILE A 652 -0.70 15.58 -21.76
C ILE A 652 0.64 15.12 -21.25
N LEU A 653 1.29 15.93 -20.41
CA LEU A 653 2.45 15.55 -19.61
C LEU A 653 2.04 15.47 -18.13
N ILE A 654 2.51 14.42 -17.46
CA ILE A 654 2.37 14.27 -16.02
C ILE A 654 3.75 14.35 -15.37
N LEU A 655 3.87 15.27 -14.41
CA LEU A 655 5.06 15.52 -13.62
C LEU A 655 4.74 15.13 -12.18
N THR A 656 5.33 14.05 -11.71
CA THR A 656 5.27 13.67 -10.29
C THR A 656 6.25 14.48 -9.47
N SER A 657 6.22 14.39 -8.15
CA SER A 657 7.19 15.05 -7.28
C SER A 657 8.61 14.78 -7.76
N GLY A 658 9.39 15.84 -7.93
CA GLY A 658 10.75 15.74 -8.47
C GLY A 658 11.33 17.09 -8.90
N SER A 659 12.52 17.04 -9.45
CA SER A 659 13.26 18.19 -9.95
C SER A 659 13.49 18.08 -11.47
N TYR A 660 13.09 19.10 -12.21
CA TYR A 660 13.11 19.11 -13.68
C TYR A 660 13.94 20.29 -14.26
N PRO A 661 15.13 20.64 -13.72
CA PRO A 661 15.83 21.87 -14.09
C PRO A 661 16.22 21.89 -15.57
N LYS A 662 16.66 20.76 -16.14
CA LYS A 662 17.07 20.66 -17.55
C LYS A 662 15.88 20.65 -18.53
N LEU A 663 14.67 20.37 -18.05
CA LEU A 663 13.46 20.29 -18.87
C LEU A 663 12.51 21.47 -18.67
N LYS A 664 12.84 22.41 -17.78
CA LYS A 664 11.94 23.51 -17.45
C LYS A 664 11.45 24.26 -18.68
N ASP A 665 12.32 24.69 -19.53
CA ASP A 665 11.99 25.48 -20.73
C ASP A 665 11.19 24.62 -21.72
N THR A 666 11.58 23.36 -21.93
CA THR A 666 10.87 22.39 -22.77
C THR A 666 9.43 22.17 -22.32
N ILE A 667 9.21 22.02 -20.98
CA ILE A 667 7.88 21.85 -20.39
C ILE A 667 7.06 23.13 -20.56
N ILE A 668 7.62 24.29 -20.30
CA ILE A 668 6.94 25.59 -20.47
C ILE A 668 6.53 25.80 -21.92
N ASP A 669 7.43 25.53 -22.87
CA ASP A 669 7.15 25.64 -24.30
C ASP A 669 6.11 24.62 -24.78
N PHE A 670 6.09 23.41 -24.22
CA PHE A 670 5.05 22.43 -24.47
C PHE A 670 3.66 22.99 -24.10
N VAL A 671 3.53 23.60 -22.92
CA VAL A 671 2.26 24.22 -22.50
C VAL A 671 1.90 25.40 -23.43
N LYS A 672 2.86 26.32 -23.68
CA LYS A 672 2.61 27.49 -24.51
C LYS A 672 2.09 27.16 -25.91
N ARG A 673 2.48 25.99 -26.46
CA ARG A 673 2.03 25.45 -27.74
C ARG A 673 0.69 24.73 -27.72
N GLY A 674 0.06 24.58 -26.57
CA GLY A 674 -1.29 23.98 -26.46
C GLY A 674 -1.34 22.68 -25.67
N GLY A 675 -0.23 22.19 -25.13
CA GLY A 675 -0.18 21.00 -24.29
C GLY A 675 -0.81 21.23 -22.92
N ARG A 676 -1.25 20.15 -22.28
CA ARG A 676 -1.70 20.12 -20.87
C ARG A 676 -0.62 19.54 -20.02
N VAL A 677 -0.28 20.19 -18.90
CA VAL A 677 0.62 19.65 -17.88
C VAL A 677 -0.14 19.43 -16.57
N ILE A 678 0.00 18.24 -15.99
CA ILE A 678 -0.45 17.94 -14.62
C ILE A 678 0.81 17.92 -13.76
N ALA A 679 1.00 18.93 -12.92
CA ALA A 679 2.15 19.08 -12.01
C ALA A 679 1.71 18.75 -10.59
N MET A 680 2.36 17.74 -10.00
CA MET A 680 2.05 17.23 -8.67
C MET A 680 3.16 17.59 -7.68
N GLU A 681 2.76 17.94 -6.46
CA GLU A 681 3.65 18.24 -5.33
C GLU A 681 4.82 19.18 -5.71
N ASN A 682 6.08 18.72 -5.56
CA ASN A 682 7.28 19.54 -5.84
C ASN A 682 7.48 19.87 -7.33
N ALA A 683 6.87 19.12 -8.25
CA ALA A 683 6.90 19.45 -9.69
C ALA A 683 6.25 20.81 -10.00
N ILE A 684 5.36 21.31 -9.13
CA ILE A 684 4.78 22.66 -9.21
C ILE A 684 5.89 23.74 -9.26
N SER A 685 7.06 23.46 -8.70
CA SER A 685 8.20 24.37 -8.72
C SER A 685 8.68 24.76 -10.12
N VAL A 686 8.41 23.96 -11.15
CA VAL A 686 8.68 24.31 -12.55
C VAL A 686 7.99 25.62 -12.93
N PHE A 687 6.76 25.82 -12.43
CA PHE A 687 5.90 26.96 -12.75
C PHE A 687 5.96 28.07 -11.70
N SER A 688 6.34 27.76 -10.47
CA SER A 688 6.43 28.74 -9.38
C SER A 688 7.52 29.82 -9.61
N GLY A 689 8.46 29.57 -10.49
CA GLY A 689 9.46 30.54 -10.94
C GLY A 689 9.17 31.19 -12.29
N GLU A 690 8.07 30.86 -12.96
CA GLU A 690 7.67 31.41 -14.25
C GLU A 690 6.84 32.68 -14.03
N LYS A 691 7.43 33.84 -14.27
CA LYS A 691 6.84 35.18 -13.98
C LYS A 691 5.49 35.44 -14.65
N THR A 692 5.16 34.73 -15.71
CA THR A 692 3.90 34.87 -16.44
C THR A 692 2.74 34.15 -15.78
N THR A 693 3.00 33.21 -14.85
CA THR A 693 1.96 32.46 -14.15
C THR A 693 1.31 33.24 -13.04
N SER A 694 0.04 32.95 -12.77
CA SER A 694 -0.67 33.52 -11.61
C SER A 694 -0.16 32.91 -10.30
N LEU A 695 0.33 31.66 -10.36
CA LEU A 695 0.96 31.01 -9.23
C LEU A 695 2.20 31.77 -8.74
N PHE A 696 3.10 32.18 -9.65
CA PHE A 696 4.27 32.99 -9.30
C PHE A 696 3.87 34.30 -8.60
N LYS A 697 2.90 35.02 -9.17
CA LYS A 697 2.41 36.27 -8.58
C LYS A 697 1.81 36.09 -7.19
N ALA A 698 1.06 35.03 -7.01
CA ALA A 698 0.46 34.69 -5.72
C ALA A 698 1.52 34.35 -4.65
N ILE A 699 2.59 33.62 -5.03
CA ILE A 699 3.72 33.29 -4.14
C ILE A 699 4.49 34.58 -3.76
N GLU A 700 4.77 35.47 -4.70
CA GLU A 700 5.43 36.75 -4.41
C GLU A 700 4.63 37.60 -3.41
N THR A 701 3.32 37.72 -3.64
CA THR A 701 2.42 38.46 -2.75
C THR A 701 2.43 37.89 -1.33
N ARG A 702 2.25 36.59 -1.19
CA ARG A 702 2.29 35.88 0.10
C ARG A 702 3.62 36.02 0.83
N THR A 703 4.74 35.93 0.09
CA THR A 703 6.09 36.11 0.65
C THR A 703 6.30 37.51 1.17
N ALA A 704 5.80 38.53 0.47
CA ALA A 704 5.87 39.91 0.90
C ALA A 704 5.03 40.17 2.18
N GLU A 705 3.83 39.59 2.25
CA GLU A 705 2.95 39.63 3.43
C GLU A 705 3.60 38.95 4.64
N GLN A 706 4.20 37.78 4.45
CA GLN A 706 4.90 37.06 5.51
C GLN A 706 6.09 37.85 6.02
N LYS A 707 6.93 38.42 5.18
CA LYS A 707 8.04 39.30 5.57
C LYS A 707 7.58 40.55 6.32
N ALA A 708 6.44 41.12 5.94
CA ALA A 708 5.84 42.24 6.64
C ALA A 708 5.31 41.85 8.04
N ALA A 709 4.73 40.67 8.17
CA ALA A 709 4.27 40.11 9.44
C ALA A 709 5.45 39.77 10.39
N GLU A 710 6.49 39.14 9.86
CA GLU A 710 7.72 38.77 10.60
C GLU A 710 8.43 40.03 11.18
N LYS A 711 8.44 41.13 10.45
CA LYS A 711 8.96 42.43 10.96
C LYS A 711 8.17 42.99 12.16
N LYS A 712 6.92 42.57 12.35
CA LYS A 712 6.08 42.95 13.49
C LYS A 712 6.24 42.09 14.73
N ILE A 713 6.76 40.84 14.53
CA ILE A 713 6.99 39.92 15.65
C ILE A 713 8.44 40.16 16.11
N LYS A 714 8.60 40.87 17.26
CA LYS A 714 9.88 40.84 17.98
C LYS A 714 10.14 39.41 18.38
N SER A 715 11.27 38.84 17.97
CA SER A 715 11.68 37.50 18.39
C SER A 715 11.78 37.43 19.91
N ASP A 716 11.02 36.53 20.51
CA ASP A 716 11.20 36.18 21.90
C ASP A 716 12.52 35.37 22.01
N ASP A 717 13.54 35.96 22.63
CA ASP A 717 14.86 35.37 22.78
C ASP A 717 14.82 34.01 23.47
N SER A 718 13.85 33.79 24.39
CA SER A 718 13.66 32.50 25.06
C SER A 718 13.24 31.37 24.10
N THR A 719 12.42 31.72 23.10
CA THR A 719 11.99 30.76 22.05
C THR A 719 13.12 30.47 21.07
N LEU A 720 13.97 31.46 20.79
CA LEU A 720 15.16 31.31 19.96
C LEU A 720 16.21 30.40 20.65
N LEU A 721 16.47 30.60 21.94
CA LEU A 721 17.42 29.80 22.71
C LEU A 721 17.01 28.33 22.77
N LYS A 722 15.73 28.03 23.02
CA LYS A 722 15.19 26.64 23.00
C LYS A 722 15.37 25.94 21.65
N LYS A 723 15.42 26.70 20.54
CA LYS A 723 15.66 26.15 19.19
C LYS A 723 17.06 25.58 19.04
N PHE A 724 18.04 26.06 19.78
CA PHE A 724 19.43 25.61 19.72
C PHE A 724 19.77 24.47 20.71
N GLU A 725 18.81 24.06 21.55
CA GLU A 725 18.97 22.88 22.40
C GLU A 725 18.84 21.62 21.52
N ILE A 726 19.89 20.82 21.42
CA ILE A 726 19.93 19.56 20.63
C ILE A 726 18.76 18.64 20.99
N GLU A 727 18.41 18.55 22.26
CA GLU A 727 17.29 17.74 22.76
C GLU A 727 15.95 18.16 22.14
N ASN A 728 15.79 19.43 21.79
CA ASN A 728 14.57 19.98 21.22
C ASN A 728 14.56 20.05 19.68
N GLU A 729 15.71 19.81 19.03
CA GLU A 729 15.86 19.94 17.57
C GLU A 729 14.84 19.09 16.79
N ARG A 730 14.72 17.81 17.17
CA ARG A 730 13.78 16.88 16.54
C ARG A 730 12.32 17.32 16.75
N ARG A 731 11.94 17.74 17.98
CA ARG A 731 10.58 18.23 18.26
C ARG A 731 10.29 19.56 17.56
N TYR A 732 11.29 20.43 17.44
CA TYR A 732 11.14 21.67 16.69
C TYR A 732 10.91 21.42 15.22
N SER A 733 11.66 20.50 14.61
CA SER A 733 11.47 20.12 13.20
C SER A 733 10.06 19.56 12.93
N LEU A 734 9.48 18.83 13.89
CA LEU A 734 8.10 18.34 13.80
C LEU A 734 7.05 19.44 13.81
N SER A 735 7.33 20.59 14.44
CA SER A 735 6.39 21.72 14.40
C SER A 735 6.11 22.21 12.99
N GLU A 736 7.03 22.00 12.06
CA GLU A 736 6.98 22.44 10.66
C GLU A 736 6.45 21.38 9.69
N ARG A 737 6.17 20.15 10.18
CA ARG A 737 5.84 18.99 9.34
C ARG A 737 4.48 18.38 9.67
N SER A 738 3.99 17.58 8.73
CA SER A 738 2.95 16.58 8.94
C SER A 738 3.51 15.24 8.45
N ALA A 739 3.51 14.22 9.30
CA ALA A 739 3.87 12.86 8.89
C ALA A 739 2.81 12.23 7.98
N GLY A 740 1.62 12.81 7.96
CA GLY A 740 0.46 12.42 7.19
C GLY A 740 -0.79 12.61 8.03
N SER A 741 -1.54 13.65 7.72
CA SER A 741 -2.80 14.00 8.40
C SER A 741 -3.90 14.28 7.38
N ILE A 742 -5.14 14.05 7.77
CA ILE A 742 -6.30 14.15 6.88
C ILE A 742 -6.89 15.54 6.98
N TYR A 743 -7.01 16.21 5.83
CA TYR A 743 -7.68 17.50 5.70
C TYR A 743 -8.91 17.42 4.82
N ARG A 744 -9.89 18.27 5.10
CA ARG A 744 -11.07 18.49 4.26
C ARG A 744 -10.75 19.49 3.18
N VAL A 745 -11.00 19.11 1.94
CA VAL A 745 -10.90 19.96 0.75
C VAL A 745 -12.31 20.39 0.34
N LYS A 746 -12.51 21.68 0.16
CA LYS A 746 -13.71 22.23 -0.52
C LYS A 746 -13.47 22.19 -2.02
N LEU A 747 -14.46 21.71 -2.77
CA LEU A 747 -14.39 21.57 -4.22
C LEU A 747 -15.43 22.45 -4.93
N ASP A 748 -15.03 23.03 -6.04
CA ASP A 748 -15.96 23.55 -7.04
C ASP A 748 -16.50 22.38 -7.85
N ASP A 749 -17.66 21.84 -7.49
CA ASP A 749 -18.34 20.71 -8.14
C ASP A 749 -18.92 21.04 -9.54
N THR A 750 -18.73 22.27 -10.00
CA THR A 750 -19.13 22.73 -11.33
C THR A 750 -17.98 22.69 -12.35
N HIS A 751 -16.74 22.51 -11.89
CA HIS A 751 -15.58 22.38 -12.76
C HIS A 751 -15.43 20.95 -13.30
N PRO A 752 -15.10 20.75 -14.60
CA PRO A 752 -15.01 19.40 -15.18
C PRO A 752 -14.10 18.42 -14.44
N TYR A 753 -13.00 18.89 -13.84
CA TYR A 753 -12.05 18.03 -13.13
C TYR A 753 -12.58 17.50 -11.79
N SER A 754 -13.60 18.13 -11.21
CA SER A 754 -14.23 17.70 -9.96
C SER A 754 -15.58 16.98 -10.14
N PHE A 755 -16.03 16.73 -11.36
CA PHE A 755 -17.28 16.00 -11.59
C PHE A 755 -17.28 14.64 -10.92
N GLY A 756 -18.38 14.29 -10.25
CA GLY A 756 -18.51 13.04 -9.49
C GLY A 756 -17.92 13.05 -8.08
N MET A 757 -17.19 14.11 -7.70
CA MET A 757 -16.55 14.19 -6.38
C MET A 757 -17.46 14.79 -5.28
N GLY A 758 -18.49 15.55 -5.68
CA GLY A 758 -19.26 16.38 -4.75
C GLY A 758 -18.51 17.64 -4.32
N LYS A 759 -19.04 18.32 -3.29
CA LYS A 759 -18.51 19.62 -2.80
C LYS A 759 -17.38 19.51 -1.80
N GLU A 760 -17.13 18.33 -1.28
CA GLU A 760 -16.11 18.07 -0.27
C GLU A 760 -15.38 16.78 -0.59
N TRP A 761 -14.09 16.77 -0.27
CA TRP A 761 -13.21 15.62 -0.42
C TRP A 761 -12.21 15.60 0.74
N PHE A 762 -11.61 14.47 1.01
CA PHE A 762 -10.58 14.30 2.02
C PHE A 762 -9.25 13.93 1.35
N ILE A 763 -8.18 14.62 1.78
CA ILE A 763 -6.84 14.38 1.25
C ILE A 763 -5.85 14.10 2.39
N MET A 764 -4.87 13.27 2.11
CA MET A 764 -3.69 13.09 2.95
C MET A 764 -2.73 14.25 2.73
N LYS A 765 -2.48 15.05 3.76
CA LYS A 765 -1.58 16.22 3.71
C LYS A 765 -0.23 15.91 4.33
N ARG A 766 0.83 16.09 3.55
CA ARG A 766 2.23 15.95 3.95
C ARG A 766 3.05 17.21 3.67
N THR A 767 2.60 18.02 2.73
CA THR A 767 3.29 19.24 2.27
C THR A 767 2.52 20.50 2.68
N PRO A 768 3.21 21.64 2.89
CA PRO A 768 2.54 22.92 3.03
C PRO A 768 1.77 23.28 1.75
N GLY A 769 0.70 24.06 1.89
CA GLY A 769 -0.10 24.47 0.74
C GLY A 769 0.49 25.64 -0.04
N TYR A 770 0.06 25.79 -1.28
CA TYR A 770 0.31 26.96 -2.11
C TYR A 770 -0.78 28.02 -1.92
N PRO A 771 -0.51 29.30 -2.20
CA PRO A 771 -1.56 30.33 -2.20
C PRO A 771 -2.57 30.08 -3.33
N PHE A 772 -3.75 30.69 -3.21
CA PHE A 772 -4.73 30.69 -4.31
C PHE A 772 -4.19 31.39 -5.55
N LEU A 773 -4.52 30.84 -6.71
CA LEU A 773 -4.21 31.47 -7.98
C LEU A 773 -4.95 32.83 -8.08
N THR A 774 -4.25 33.84 -8.55
CA THR A 774 -4.84 35.20 -8.76
C THR A 774 -5.72 35.25 -10.00
N THR A 775 -5.45 34.39 -10.97
CA THR A 775 -6.25 34.18 -12.19
C THR A 775 -6.30 32.67 -12.47
N GLY A 776 -7.24 32.21 -13.27
CA GLY A 776 -7.50 30.78 -13.47
C GLY A 776 -8.56 30.24 -12.51
N SER A 777 -8.55 28.93 -12.23
CA SER A 777 -9.56 28.28 -11.38
C SER A 777 -8.94 27.69 -10.14
N ASN A 778 -9.43 28.03 -8.96
CA ASN A 778 -9.12 27.41 -7.68
C ASN A 778 -10.17 26.33 -7.43
N ILE A 779 -9.92 25.12 -7.91
CA ILE A 779 -10.90 24.02 -7.96
C ILE A 779 -11.08 23.35 -6.60
N GLY A 780 -9.96 23.13 -5.89
CA GLY A 780 -9.95 22.49 -4.58
C GLY A 780 -9.07 23.27 -3.60
N TYR A 781 -9.54 23.46 -2.36
CA TYR A 781 -8.82 24.26 -1.39
C TYR A 781 -9.17 23.90 0.06
N ILE A 782 -8.23 24.20 0.97
CA ILE A 782 -8.37 24.02 2.41
C ILE A 782 -8.58 25.39 3.05
N LEU A 783 -9.61 25.52 3.91
CA LEU A 783 -9.88 26.74 4.67
C LEU A 783 -9.44 26.64 6.13
N ASP A 784 -9.52 25.43 6.70
CA ASP A 784 -9.23 25.16 8.10
C ASP A 784 -7.74 24.87 8.32
N LYS A 785 -7.18 25.32 9.43
CA LYS A 785 -5.78 25.05 9.78
C LYS A 785 -5.58 23.69 10.46
N ASP A 786 -6.62 23.20 11.14
CA ASP A 786 -6.55 21.95 11.90
C ASP A 786 -6.95 20.75 11.04
N PRO A 787 -6.20 19.62 11.12
CA PRO A 787 -6.60 18.41 10.45
C PRO A 787 -7.86 17.80 11.04
N ILE A 788 -8.59 17.04 10.25
CA ILE A 788 -9.75 16.27 10.72
C ILE A 788 -9.28 15.10 11.58
N SER A 789 -8.19 14.48 11.19
CA SER A 789 -7.57 13.34 11.87
C SER A 789 -6.06 13.34 11.63
N GLY A 790 -5.32 12.78 12.58
CA GLY A 790 -3.87 12.70 12.54
C GLY A 790 -3.17 13.92 13.11
N PHE A 791 -1.84 13.88 13.09
CA PHE A 791 -0.97 14.89 13.65
C PHE A 791 -0.44 15.84 12.56
N ALA A 792 -0.50 17.13 12.85
CA ALA A 792 0.16 18.18 12.08
C ALA A 792 0.83 19.18 13.03
N GLY A 793 2.06 19.54 12.76
CA GLY A 793 2.83 20.48 13.57
C GLY A 793 2.21 21.88 13.60
N SER A 794 2.44 22.65 14.67
CA SER A 794 1.82 23.96 14.86
C SER A 794 2.12 24.94 13.72
N LYS A 795 3.35 25.03 13.29
CA LYS A 795 3.78 25.89 12.18
C LYS A 795 3.29 25.37 10.82
N PHE A 796 3.18 24.05 10.67
CA PHE A 796 2.57 23.46 9.48
C PHE A 796 1.10 23.87 9.36
N LYS A 797 0.33 23.80 10.46
CA LYS A 797 -1.08 24.24 10.51
C LYS A 797 -1.27 25.69 10.09
N ASP A 798 -0.36 26.56 10.50
CA ASP A 798 -0.44 27.98 10.13
C ASP A 798 -0.18 28.18 8.62
N LYS A 799 0.68 27.34 8.02
CA LYS A 799 0.98 27.38 6.57
C LYS A 799 -0.13 26.77 5.70
N ILE A 800 -0.99 25.91 6.26
CA ILE A 800 -2.04 25.20 5.53
C ILE A 800 -3.34 25.99 5.39
N LYS A 801 -3.60 26.91 6.31
CA LYS A 801 -4.83 27.69 6.31
C LYS A 801 -4.99 28.50 5.02
N SER A 802 -6.15 28.41 4.39
CA SER A 802 -6.50 29.13 3.15
C SER A 802 -5.50 28.87 2.02
N THR A 803 -5.31 27.58 1.70
CA THR A 803 -4.37 27.14 0.65
C THR A 803 -5.05 26.37 -0.46
N LEU A 804 -4.45 26.49 -1.64
CA LEU A 804 -4.78 25.72 -2.82
C LEU A 804 -4.41 24.23 -2.61
N VAL A 805 -5.26 23.34 -3.10
CA VAL A 805 -4.98 21.91 -3.28
C VAL A 805 -5.00 21.58 -4.76
N ILE A 806 -5.98 22.10 -5.50
CA ILE A 806 -6.15 21.86 -6.93
C ILE A 806 -6.43 23.19 -7.61
N GLY A 807 -5.64 23.52 -8.60
CA GLY A 807 -5.89 24.72 -9.42
C GLY A 807 -5.50 24.50 -10.87
N THR A 808 -6.03 25.36 -11.74
CA THR A 808 -5.61 25.38 -13.14
C THR A 808 -5.52 26.79 -13.67
N GLU A 809 -4.56 27.01 -14.56
CA GLU A 809 -4.42 28.26 -15.29
C GLU A 809 -3.99 28.02 -16.73
N ARG A 810 -4.26 28.95 -17.61
CA ARG A 810 -3.78 28.95 -18.97
C ARG A 810 -2.38 29.59 -19.05
N LEU A 811 -1.51 28.95 -19.86
CA LEU A 811 -0.19 29.48 -20.20
C LEU A 811 -0.01 29.35 -21.72
N GLY A 812 -0.08 30.50 -22.43
CA GLY A 812 -0.17 30.48 -23.89
C GLY A 812 -1.47 29.84 -24.38
N SER A 813 -1.38 28.86 -25.28
CA SER A 813 -2.53 28.12 -25.81
C SER A 813 -2.89 26.89 -24.98
N GLY A 814 -2.04 26.49 -24.03
CA GLY A 814 -2.23 25.29 -23.20
C GLY A 814 -2.69 25.58 -21.79
N GLU A 815 -2.59 24.55 -20.94
CA GLU A 815 -3.13 24.53 -19.59
C GLU A 815 -2.14 23.86 -18.64
N VAL A 816 -1.99 24.45 -17.44
CA VAL A 816 -1.30 23.82 -16.31
C VAL A 816 -2.31 23.50 -15.22
N ILE A 817 -2.28 22.26 -14.72
CA ILE A 817 -3.05 21.79 -13.58
C ILE A 817 -2.07 21.56 -12.43
N TYR A 818 -2.33 22.17 -11.31
CA TYR A 818 -1.57 22.06 -10.07
C TYR A 818 -2.30 21.16 -9.09
N ILE A 819 -1.62 20.15 -8.54
CA ILE A 819 -2.11 19.29 -7.45
C ILE A 819 -1.05 19.29 -6.36
N THR A 820 -1.36 19.88 -5.22
CA THR A 820 -0.34 20.15 -4.18
C THR A 820 0.07 18.94 -3.36
N ASP A 821 -0.67 17.86 -3.44
CA ASP A 821 -0.40 16.59 -2.76
C ASP A 821 -0.80 15.42 -3.67
N ASP A 822 -0.35 14.23 -3.35
CA ASP A 822 -0.70 13.05 -4.10
C ASP A 822 -2.18 12.64 -3.89
N PRO A 823 -3.04 12.72 -4.92
CA PRO A 823 -4.45 12.37 -4.81
C PRO A 823 -4.72 10.86 -4.80
N TYR A 824 -3.71 10.04 -5.12
CA TYR A 824 -3.81 8.58 -5.24
C TYR A 824 -2.80 7.86 -4.34
N PHE A 825 -2.38 8.50 -3.28
CA PHE A 825 -1.31 8.11 -2.38
C PHE A 825 -1.28 6.60 -2.07
N ARG A 826 -0.15 5.95 -2.36
CA ARG A 826 0.10 4.51 -2.21
C ARG A 826 -1.02 3.63 -2.78
N ALA A 827 -1.73 4.09 -3.80
CA ALA A 827 -2.89 3.42 -4.43
C ALA A 827 -4.02 3.00 -3.48
N PHE A 828 -3.95 3.30 -2.19
CA PHE A 828 -5.06 3.05 -1.27
C PHE A 828 -5.99 4.26 -1.10
N TRP A 829 -5.52 5.48 -1.37
CA TRP A 829 -6.34 6.70 -1.34
C TRP A 829 -7.22 6.78 -2.59
N LYS A 830 -8.15 5.84 -2.70
CA LYS A 830 -8.92 5.58 -3.94
C LYS A 830 -9.87 6.69 -4.36
N SER A 831 -10.34 7.52 -3.41
CA SER A 831 -11.28 8.61 -3.72
C SER A 831 -10.72 9.64 -4.71
N GLY A 832 -9.41 9.84 -4.77
CA GLY A 832 -8.76 10.75 -5.71
C GLY A 832 -8.68 10.27 -7.15
N ARG A 833 -8.98 8.99 -7.43
CA ARG A 833 -8.99 8.43 -8.80
C ARG A 833 -9.93 9.16 -9.75
N ILE A 834 -11.07 9.61 -9.22
CA ILE A 834 -12.07 10.35 -10.01
C ILE A 834 -11.46 11.66 -10.50
N LEU A 835 -10.71 12.34 -9.66
CA LEU A 835 -10.02 13.57 -9.98
C LEU A 835 -8.99 13.37 -11.11
N LEU A 836 -8.07 12.42 -10.93
CA LEU A 836 -7.05 12.08 -11.92
C LEU A 836 -7.69 11.68 -13.27
N GLY A 837 -8.67 10.78 -13.22
CA GLY A 837 -9.37 10.33 -14.42
C GLY A 837 -10.08 11.48 -15.17
N ASN A 838 -10.69 12.43 -14.47
CA ASN A 838 -11.28 13.61 -15.08
C ASN A 838 -10.22 14.49 -15.75
N MET A 839 -9.07 14.75 -15.11
CA MET A 839 -7.99 15.56 -15.66
C MET A 839 -7.33 14.94 -16.90
N ILE A 840 -7.37 13.62 -17.00
CA ILE A 840 -6.76 12.85 -18.08
C ILE A 840 -7.75 12.70 -19.26
N LEU A 841 -8.98 12.33 -18.96
CA LEU A 841 -9.93 11.90 -19.99
C LEU A 841 -10.82 13.04 -20.53
N ARG A 842 -10.84 14.21 -19.87
CA ARG A 842 -11.67 15.38 -20.23
C ARG A 842 -10.80 16.62 -20.60
#